data_4944f211ed5855143601397a9ba2ec4f
#
_entry.id   4944f211ed5855143601397a9ba2ec4f
#
_cell.length_a   1.000
_cell.length_b   1.000
_cell.length_c   1.000
_cell.angle_alpha   90.00
_cell.angle_beta   90.00
_cell.angle_gamma   90.00
#
_symmetry.space_group_name_H-M   'P 1'
#
loop_
_entity.id
_entity.type
_entity.pdbx_description
1 polymer ?
#
loop_
_entity_poly.entity_id
_entity_poly.type
_entity_poly.pdbx_seq_one_letter_code
_entity_poly.pdbx_strand_id
1 'polypeptide(L)'
;MHVLPSTPVDRLRLYGVFFFFFAGFLYVIGGLVYRQLIQSNDLKEQSDTQSRRVVLRPPARGRIYDRNGFALVDNRARWSVKADLASLQKEFRAEYLRLLAAEKAREAVSIDREKLMEDARVRVLQGWLNKVWFVIDETNRNIKGRKSVAKLTPVTAPAERQINIDELRKHLRERRALPFTLVNDLAFPGTGQALTADDGTKSVARFIEQFPVEGPIRLDQDNVRTYPYGAMAAHVLGYVKDTDTLPDNVDDISEVRVESMQKLRYTGKTGAAGVELSYNHILSGRSGWELWSKTSSGYNQTRLKFSEPEQGSNVMLSLDYRIQQATESGLAKLKDPQGNLLPAAAVMIDIHTGEILALASQPSFDPNRLADRVSSKYYDEIEKSGGWLNRTTQGLYPPGSTFKVITATAGMRKKVVDWDEILDCGPFFRVGNRDYPEHEPVGYGEVNLDKMLAVSCNVWNYQIGLRTGIEALAAESRRFGLDAPLLQTVSDMETAGQPMTELPYAASRGLVVPDRAYKLRIGAGAWNDGDTANLSIGQGYLLTTPLHMACVAASIARGETRTVPSIIHSKERTGRHVGAEPIGLNADQLDALRGGMLRCVEEGTARVARIPGLPYAGKTGTSEYFKKGEKAHLAWMIGYAPADNPVVAFAVLVEGQTDTNTWGGKTAGPVAKEMLETWWPIAVKANQDENSKAPR
;
A
#
# COMPACT_ATOMS: atom_id res chain seq x y z
N MET A 1 -87.01 -30.75 44.91
CA MET A 1 -85.64 -30.32 45.20
C MET A 1 -84.94 -31.51 45.87
N HIS A 2 -84.23 -32.33 45.11
CA HIS A 2 -83.39 -33.37 45.61
C HIS A 2 -82.02 -32.81 46.08
N VAL A 3 -81.86 -32.74 47.40
CA VAL A 3 -80.56 -32.45 47.99
C VAL A 3 -79.71 -33.73 47.88
N LEU A 4 -78.69 -33.72 47.08
CA LEU A 4 -77.72 -34.80 47.01
C LEU A 4 -76.97 -34.89 48.36
N PRO A 5 -76.77 -36.10 48.92
CA PRO A 5 -76.07 -36.27 50.16
C PRO A 5 -74.58 -35.87 49.97
N SER A 6 -74.10 -35.02 50.87
CA SER A 6 -72.71 -34.67 50.94
C SER A 6 -71.90 -35.90 51.36
N THR A 7 -71.12 -36.47 50.48
CA THR A 7 -70.16 -37.51 50.81
C THR A 7 -69.13 -36.91 51.79
N PRO A 8 -68.81 -37.59 52.92
CA PRO A 8 -67.80 -37.07 53.84
C PRO A 8 -66.47 -36.99 53.12
N VAL A 9 -65.94 -35.80 53.05
CA VAL A 9 -64.60 -35.57 52.44
C VAL A 9 -63.59 -36.34 53.27
N ASP A 10 -62.95 -37.35 52.68
CA ASP A 10 -61.93 -38.16 53.31
C ASP A 10 -60.76 -37.25 53.73
N ARG A 11 -60.63 -36.97 55.03
CA ARG A 11 -59.63 -36.05 55.61
C ARG A 11 -58.21 -36.45 55.20
N LEU A 12 -57.95 -37.74 55.03
CA LEU A 12 -56.66 -38.26 54.64
C LEU A 12 -56.30 -37.84 53.23
N ARG A 13 -57.26 -37.87 52.29
CA ARG A 13 -57.07 -37.39 50.89
C ARG A 13 -56.90 -35.90 50.89
N LEU A 14 -57.60 -35.16 51.69
CA LEU A 14 -57.46 -33.70 51.81
C LEU A 14 -56.06 -33.34 52.34
N TYR A 15 -55.54 -34.02 53.34
CA TYR A 15 -54.16 -33.83 53.82
C TYR A 15 -53.13 -34.24 52.78
N GLY A 16 -53.34 -35.29 52.03
CA GLY A 16 -52.46 -35.68 50.90
C GLY A 16 -52.36 -34.61 49.81
N VAL A 17 -53.53 -34.06 49.42
CA VAL A 17 -53.55 -32.95 48.45
C VAL A 17 -52.86 -31.70 48.99
N PHE A 18 -53.14 -31.38 50.28
CA PHE A 18 -52.51 -30.25 50.95
C PHE A 18 -50.96 -30.37 51.04
N PHE A 19 -50.51 -31.60 51.41
CA PHE A 19 -49.10 -31.94 51.49
C PHE A 19 -48.43 -31.81 50.09
N PHE A 20 -49.09 -32.25 49.03
CA PHE A 20 -48.58 -32.14 47.67
C PHE A 20 -48.45 -30.69 47.24
N PHE A 21 -49.43 -29.85 47.47
CA PHE A 21 -49.36 -28.41 47.19
C PHE A 21 -48.34 -27.70 48.07
N PHE A 22 -48.19 -28.06 49.33
CA PHE A 22 -47.21 -27.51 50.24
C PHE A 22 -45.76 -27.87 49.81
N ALA A 23 -45.54 -29.13 49.44
CA ALA A 23 -44.26 -29.59 48.92
C ALA A 23 -43.93 -28.90 47.61
N GLY A 24 -44.90 -28.74 46.71
CA GLY A 24 -44.73 -27.94 45.45
C GLY A 24 -44.40 -26.48 45.71
N PHE A 25 -45.04 -25.88 46.72
CA PHE A 25 -44.78 -24.50 47.14
C PHE A 25 -43.36 -24.33 47.71
N LEU A 26 -42.95 -25.30 48.60
CA LEU A 26 -41.57 -25.30 49.11
C LEU A 26 -40.52 -25.48 47.99
N TYR A 27 -40.80 -26.31 46.98
CA TYR A 27 -39.94 -26.50 45.82
C TYR A 27 -39.81 -25.20 45.03
N VAL A 28 -40.92 -24.49 44.80
CA VAL A 28 -40.90 -23.18 44.10
C VAL A 28 -40.16 -22.14 44.92
N ILE A 29 -40.38 -22.07 46.25
CA ILE A 29 -39.62 -21.15 47.11
C ILE A 29 -38.15 -21.52 47.13
N GLY A 30 -37.79 -22.79 47.27
CA GLY A 30 -36.40 -23.26 47.20
C GLY A 30 -35.72 -22.87 45.85
N GLY A 31 -36.45 -23.06 44.76
CA GLY A 31 -36.00 -22.64 43.43
C GLY A 31 -35.82 -21.12 43.27
N LEU A 32 -36.73 -20.33 43.86
CA LEU A 32 -36.63 -18.89 43.91
C LEU A 32 -35.43 -18.41 44.74
N VAL A 33 -35.26 -18.98 45.94
CA VAL A 33 -34.13 -18.70 46.84
C VAL A 33 -32.80 -19.06 46.15
N TYR A 34 -32.73 -20.22 45.51
CA TYR A 34 -31.56 -20.65 44.76
C TYR A 34 -31.21 -19.65 43.62
N ARG A 35 -32.20 -19.25 42.83
CA ARG A 35 -31.99 -18.28 41.75
C ARG A 35 -31.65 -16.89 42.24
N GLN A 36 -32.30 -16.43 43.34
CA GLN A 36 -32.13 -15.08 43.86
C GLN A 36 -30.89 -14.89 44.73
N LEU A 37 -30.43 -15.92 45.47
CA LEU A 37 -29.28 -15.80 46.35
C LEU A 37 -28.02 -16.46 45.80
N ILE A 38 -28.12 -17.60 45.11
CA ILE A 38 -26.95 -18.34 44.64
C ILE A 38 -26.60 -17.97 43.20
N GLN A 39 -27.62 -17.90 42.33
CA GLN A 39 -27.38 -17.53 40.90
C GLN A 39 -27.53 -16.03 40.62
N SER A 40 -27.77 -15.20 41.64
CA SER A 40 -28.09 -13.79 41.41
C SER A 40 -26.93 -13.03 40.73
N ASN A 41 -25.68 -13.35 41.07
CA ASN A 41 -24.51 -12.72 40.48
C ASN A 41 -24.35 -13.14 39.03
N ASP A 42 -24.50 -14.43 38.71
CA ASP A 42 -24.42 -14.94 37.34
C ASP A 42 -25.55 -14.40 36.47
N LEU A 43 -26.78 -14.33 37.02
CA LEU A 43 -27.94 -13.79 36.31
C LEU A 43 -27.84 -12.26 36.11
N LYS A 44 -27.27 -11.53 37.06
CA LYS A 44 -26.93 -10.10 36.90
C LYS A 44 -25.88 -9.92 35.84
N GLU A 45 -24.80 -10.69 35.88
CA GLU A 45 -23.74 -10.64 34.90
C GLU A 45 -24.25 -10.97 33.48
N GLN A 46 -25.10 -11.99 33.34
CA GLN A 46 -25.78 -12.30 32.08
C GLN A 46 -26.71 -11.17 31.62
N SER A 47 -27.50 -10.59 32.51
CA SER A 47 -28.38 -9.45 32.23
C SER A 47 -27.59 -8.22 31.82
N ASP A 48 -26.51 -7.92 32.54
CA ASP A 48 -25.61 -6.81 32.21
C ASP A 48 -24.93 -7.02 30.86
N THR A 49 -24.45 -8.21 30.56
CA THR A 49 -23.86 -8.56 29.27
C THR A 49 -24.87 -8.44 28.12
N GLN A 50 -26.12 -8.83 28.35
CA GLN A 50 -27.20 -8.68 27.36
C GLN A 50 -27.70 -7.25 27.21
N SER A 51 -27.61 -6.42 28.26
CA SER A 51 -28.09 -5.03 28.27
C SER A 51 -27.02 -4.00 27.90
N ARG A 52 -25.76 -4.39 27.81
CA ARG A 52 -24.63 -3.49 27.47
C ARG A 52 -24.07 -3.80 26.10
N ARG A 53 -23.44 -2.81 25.50
CA ARG A 53 -22.77 -2.91 24.21
C ARG A 53 -21.55 -2.00 24.15
N VAL A 54 -20.43 -2.54 23.64
CA VAL A 54 -19.26 -1.75 23.33
C VAL A 54 -19.27 -1.35 21.85
N VAL A 55 -19.03 -0.08 21.58
CA VAL A 55 -18.84 0.46 20.24
C VAL A 55 -17.39 0.94 20.15
N LEU A 56 -16.60 0.35 19.25
CA LEU A 56 -15.22 0.77 19.03
C LEU A 56 -15.17 2.01 18.15
N ARG A 57 -14.29 2.93 18.51
CA ARG A 57 -13.98 4.16 17.78
C ARG A 57 -12.62 4.02 17.11
N PRO A 58 -12.55 3.93 15.77
CA PRO A 58 -11.26 3.85 15.10
C PRO A 58 -10.46 5.13 15.27
N PRO A 59 -9.14 5.04 15.50
CA PRO A 59 -8.26 6.20 15.60
C PRO A 59 -8.02 6.84 14.24
N ALA A 60 -7.54 8.08 14.24
CA ALA A 60 -6.93 8.66 13.06
C ALA A 60 -5.57 8.00 12.82
N ARG A 61 -5.32 7.53 11.59
CA ARG A 61 -4.02 6.94 11.24
C ARG A 61 -2.92 8.01 11.23
N GLY A 62 -1.68 7.61 11.55
CA GLY A 62 -0.50 8.43 11.40
C GLY A 62 -0.32 8.91 9.96
N ARG A 63 0.27 10.08 9.78
CA ARG A 63 0.61 10.62 8.45
C ARG A 63 1.88 9.99 7.91
N ILE A 64 2.02 9.99 6.59
CA ILE A 64 3.26 9.57 5.94
C ILE A 64 3.84 10.79 5.22
N TYR A 65 5.08 11.11 5.54
CA TYR A 65 5.79 12.26 5.00
C TYR A 65 6.96 11.82 4.12
N ASP A 66 7.35 12.67 3.19
CA ASP A 66 8.64 12.58 2.51
C ASP A 66 9.77 13.03 3.44
N ARG A 67 11.03 12.91 3.00
CA ARG A 67 12.21 13.32 3.77
C ARG A 67 12.28 14.82 4.09
N ASN A 68 11.53 15.65 3.39
CA ASN A 68 11.47 17.11 3.55
C ASN A 68 10.25 17.56 4.38
N GLY A 69 9.41 16.61 4.85
CA GLY A 69 8.22 16.90 5.63
C GLY A 69 6.96 17.20 4.80
N PHE A 70 6.97 16.95 3.48
CA PHE A 70 5.75 17.03 2.68
C PHE A 70 4.87 15.80 2.93
N ALA A 71 3.59 16.04 3.22
CA ALA A 71 2.64 14.96 3.50
C ALA A 71 2.29 14.21 2.21
N LEU A 72 2.79 12.99 2.07
CA LEU A 72 2.46 12.08 0.97
C LEU A 72 1.13 11.37 1.21
N VAL A 73 0.80 11.11 2.47
CA VAL A 73 -0.48 10.53 2.90
C VAL A 73 -0.98 11.26 4.14
N ASP A 74 -2.23 11.70 4.08
CA ASP A 74 -2.89 12.46 5.14
C ASP A 74 -4.27 11.87 5.46
N ASN A 75 -4.94 12.45 6.43
CA ASN A 75 -6.31 12.14 6.78
C ASN A 75 -7.18 13.37 6.51
N ARG A 76 -8.17 13.22 5.66
CA ARG A 76 -9.18 14.25 5.41
C ARG A 76 -10.37 14.03 6.32
N ALA A 77 -10.82 15.07 6.99
CA ALA A 77 -12.10 15.03 7.68
C ALA A 77 -13.23 14.75 6.68
N ARG A 78 -14.03 13.73 6.95
CA ARG A 78 -15.24 13.40 6.22
C ARG A 78 -16.42 13.65 7.14
N TRP A 79 -17.33 14.46 6.70
CA TRP A 79 -18.57 14.72 7.40
C TRP A 79 -19.68 13.85 6.85
N SER A 80 -20.38 13.16 7.73
CA SER A 80 -21.51 12.30 7.39
C SER A 80 -22.74 12.70 8.20
N VAL A 81 -23.89 12.74 7.56
CA VAL A 81 -25.15 12.96 8.25
C VAL A 81 -25.75 11.61 8.59
N LYS A 82 -25.94 11.37 9.87
CA LYS A 82 -26.43 10.10 10.40
C LYS A 82 -27.76 10.28 11.14
N ALA A 83 -28.68 9.34 10.97
CA ALA A 83 -29.95 9.27 11.68
C ALA A 83 -29.83 8.32 12.89
N ASP A 84 -30.14 8.80 14.07
CA ASP A 84 -30.28 7.96 15.28
C ASP A 84 -31.62 7.25 15.26
N LEU A 85 -31.61 5.98 14.88
CA LEU A 85 -32.81 5.18 14.78
C LEU A 85 -33.53 4.97 16.14
N ALA A 86 -32.81 5.10 17.26
CA ALA A 86 -33.41 5.00 18.59
C ALA A 86 -34.34 6.18 18.86
N SER A 87 -33.89 7.39 18.54
CA SER A 87 -34.68 8.62 18.71
C SER A 87 -35.92 8.68 17.81
N LEU A 88 -35.88 8.02 16.64
CA LEU A 88 -36.97 7.99 15.66
C LEU A 88 -38.06 6.92 15.92
N GLN A 89 -37.95 6.14 17.01
CA GLN A 89 -38.91 5.04 17.26
C GLN A 89 -40.37 5.51 17.35
N LYS A 90 -40.63 6.67 17.94
CA LYS A 90 -41.97 7.23 18.05
C LYS A 90 -42.52 7.60 16.67
N GLU A 91 -41.72 8.22 15.82
CA GLU A 91 -42.09 8.59 14.45
C GLU A 91 -42.35 7.36 13.58
N PHE A 92 -41.48 6.33 13.66
CA PHE A 92 -41.68 5.06 12.96
C PHE A 92 -43.00 4.40 13.36
N ARG A 93 -43.33 4.39 14.65
CA ARG A 93 -44.58 3.81 15.15
C ARG A 93 -45.82 4.62 14.69
N ALA A 94 -45.73 5.94 14.73
CA ALA A 94 -46.82 6.82 14.25
C ALA A 94 -47.10 6.59 12.77
N GLU A 95 -46.08 6.57 11.94
CA GLU A 95 -46.24 6.34 10.49
C GLU A 95 -46.70 4.91 10.18
N TYR A 96 -46.24 3.89 10.91
CA TYR A 96 -46.73 2.54 10.80
C TYR A 96 -48.24 2.44 11.10
N LEU A 97 -48.70 3.08 12.18
CA LEU A 97 -50.15 3.09 12.54
C LEU A 97 -50.96 3.81 11.49
N ARG A 98 -50.46 4.89 10.88
CA ARG A 98 -51.10 5.61 9.78
C ARG A 98 -51.23 4.72 8.54
N LEU A 99 -50.15 4.01 8.16
CA LEU A 99 -50.16 3.07 7.04
C LEU A 99 -51.12 1.88 7.29
N LEU A 100 -51.10 1.33 8.48
CA LEU A 100 -51.97 0.22 8.90
C LEU A 100 -53.46 0.64 8.83
N ALA A 101 -53.80 1.85 9.24
CA ALA A 101 -55.15 2.39 9.15
C ALA A 101 -55.60 2.55 7.69
N ALA A 102 -54.68 3.04 6.80
CA ALA A 102 -54.97 3.18 5.39
C ALA A 102 -55.18 1.81 4.71
N GLU A 103 -54.39 0.79 5.01
CA GLU A 103 -54.57 -0.57 4.45
C GLU A 103 -55.87 -1.24 4.96
N LYS A 104 -56.22 -1.04 6.22
CA LYS A 104 -57.50 -1.50 6.76
C LYS A 104 -58.72 -0.85 6.06
N ALA A 105 -58.63 0.46 5.75
CA ALA A 105 -59.67 1.18 5.04
C ALA A 105 -59.80 0.75 3.58
N ARG A 106 -58.80 0.08 2.98
CA ARG A 106 -58.81 -0.49 1.63
C ARG A 106 -59.35 -1.91 1.55
N GLU A 107 -59.80 -2.48 2.69
CA GLU A 107 -60.28 -3.88 2.81
C GLU A 107 -59.28 -4.91 2.24
N ALA A 108 -57.99 -4.71 2.47
CA ALA A 108 -56.96 -5.62 1.97
C ALA A 108 -57.12 -7.03 2.56
N VAL A 109 -57.13 -8.05 1.70
CA VAL A 109 -57.35 -9.47 2.03
C VAL A 109 -56.25 -10.02 2.96
N SER A 110 -55.06 -9.47 2.89
CA SER A 110 -53.96 -9.76 3.83
C SER A 110 -53.09 -8.54 4.03
N ILE A 111 -52.73 -8.27 5.28
CA ILE A 111 -51.85 -7.15 5.64
C ILE A 111 -50.49 -7.70 6.06
N ASP A 112 -49.47 -7.44 5.23
CA ASP A 112 -48.08 -7.72 5.56
C ASP A 112 -47.54 -6.64 6.53
N ARG A 113 -47.55 -6.97 7.82
CA ARG A 113 -47.12 -6.05 8.88
C ARG A 113 -45.62 -5.75 8.86
N GLU A 114 -44.82 -6.69 8.37
CA GLU A 114 -43.35 -6.52 8.32
C GLU A 114 -43.00 -5.52 7.21
N LYS A 115 -43.60 -5.67 6.04
CA LYS A 115 -43.47 -4.72 4.92
C LYS A 115 -43.96 -3.33 5.31
N LEU A 116 -45.13 -3.22 5.97
CA LEU A 116 -45.64 -1.94 6.44
C LEU A 116 -44.72 -1.25 7.44
N MET A 117 -44.08 -2.01 8.31
CA MET A 117 -43.08 -1.45 9.25
C MET A 117 -41.83 -0.97 8.50
N GLU A 118 -41.39 -1.67 7.47
CA GLU A 118 -40.29 -1.23 6.61
C GLU A 118 -40.64 0.04 5.86
N ASP A 119 -41.83 0.08 5.20
CA ASP A 119 -42.32 1.25 4.47
C ASP A 119 -42.42 2.49 5.38
N ALA A 120 -42.88 2.30 6.62
CA ALA A 120 -42.93 3.38 7.61
C ALA A 120 -41.53 3.94 7.93
N ARG A 121 -40.54 3.06 8.14
CA ARG A 121 -39.17 3.48 8.37
C ARG A 121 -38.56 4.23 7.18
N VAL A 122 -38.77 3.70 5.99
CA VAL A 122 -38.29 4.33 4.74
C VAL A 122 -38.91 5.72 4.58
N ARG A 123 -40.22 5.89 4.78
CA ARG A 123 -40.89 7.19 4.66
C ARG A 123 -40.39 8.22 5.67
N VAL A 124 -40.24 7.84 6.92
CA VAL A 124 -39.72 8.74 7.95
C VAL A 124 -38.28 9.15 7.63
N LEU A 125 -37.42 8.19 7.31
CA LEU A 125 -36.03 8.49 6.95
C LEU A 125 -35.93 9.33 5.67
N GLN A 126 -36.80 9.09 4.68
CA GLN A 126 -36.86 9.91 3.46
C GLN A 126 -37.29 11.34 3.78
N GLY A 127 -38.25 11.51 4.71
CA GLY A 127 -38.65 12.83 5.20
C GLY A 127 -37.49 13.61 5.83
N TRP A 128 -36.69 12.96 6.67
CA TRP A 128 -35.50 13.55 7.25
C TRP A 128 -34.40 13.80 6.22
N LEU A 129 -34.18 12.87 5.28
CA LEU A 129 -33.23 13.05 4.18
C LEU A 129 -33.59 14.27 3.32
N ASN A 130 -34.86 14.48 3.03
CA ASN A 130 -35.32 15.65 2.28
C ASN A 130 -35.06 16.96 3.04
N LYS A 131 -35.24 16.99 4.38
CA LYS A 131 -34.89 18.13 5.22
C LYS A 131 -33.39 18.41 5.20
N VAL A 132 -32.57 17.36 5.29
CA VAL A 132 -31.09 17.48 5.21
C VAL A 132 -30.69 18.09 3.88
N TRP A 133 -31.25 17.59 2.77
CA TRP A 133 -30.97 18.14 1.44
C TRP A 133 -31.44 19.59 1.27
N PHE A 134 -32.57 19.95 1.87
CA PHE A 134 -33.03 21.32 1.86
C PHE A 134 -32.03 22.27 2.53
N VAL A 135 -31.49 21.90 3.70
CA VAL A 135 -30.47 22.68 4.41
C VAL A 135 -29.15 22.77 3.62
N ILE A 136 -28.72 21.65 3.00
CA ILE A 136 -27.54 21.62 2.13
C ILE A 136 -27.71 22.55 0.92
N ASP A 137 -28.86 22.47 0.24
CA ASP A 137 -29.18 23.29 -0.95
C ASP A 137 -29.31 24.78 -0.58
N GLU A 138 -29.87 25.10 0.58
CA GLU A 138 -29.95 26.46 1.09
C GLU A 138 -28.58 27.04 1.41
N THR A 139 -27.74 26.26 2.11
CA THR A 139 -26.34 26.65 2.40
C THR A 139 -25.57 26.91 1.11
N ASN A 140 -25.71 26.04 0.11
CA ASN A 140 -25.07 26.19 -1.20
C ASN A 140 -25.56 27.45 -1.97
N ARG A 141 -26.84 27.81 -1.86
CA ARG A 141 -27.39 29.03 -2.48
C ARG A 141 -26.82 30.30 -1.85
N ASN A 142 -26.69 30.33 -0.53
CA ASN A 142 -26.14 31.46 0.21
C ASN A 142 -24.65 31.70 -0.05
N ILE A 143 -23.92 30.67 -0.48
CA ILE A 143 -22.49 30.73 -0.86
C ILE A 143 -22.30 31.26 -2.30
N LYS A 144 -23.26 31.07 -3.22
CA LYS A 144 -23.17 31.48 -4.64
C LYS A 144 -22.90 32.96 -4.90
N GLY A 145 -23.11 33.84 -3.94
CA GLY A 145 -22.82 35.28 -4.05
C GLY A 145 -21.33 35.66 -4.02
N ARG A 146 -20.42 34.74 -3.72
CA ARG A 146 -18.97 34.96 -3.64
C ARG A 146 -18.23 34.12 -4.70
N LYS A 147 -17.46 34.77 -5.56
CA LYS A 147 -16.80 34.17 -6.75
C LYS A 147 -15.78 33.06 -6.50
N SER A 148 -15.50 32.64 -5.28
CA SER A 148 -14.41 31.71 -4.96
C SER A 148 -14.74 30.61 -3.92
N VAL A 149 -16.00 30.24 -3.71
CA VAL A 149 -16.37 29.27 -2.66
C VAL A 149 -16.77 27.94 -3.29
N ALA A 150 -16.04 26.86 -2.92
CA ALA A 150 -16.40 25.51 -3.27
C ALA A 150 -17.78 25.19 -2.70
N LYS A 151 -18.67 24.65 -3.53
CA LYS A 151 -20.01 24.22 -3.12
C LYS A 151 -19.89 23.09 -2.10
N LEU A 152 -20.82 23.06 -1.12
CA LEU A 152 -21.14 21.84 -0.40
C LEU A 152 -21.65 20.84 -1.45
N THR A 153 -20.75 20.10 -2.03
CA THR A 153 -21.09 19.01 -2.94
C THR A 153 -20.94 17.72 -2.15
N PRO A 154 -22.03 16.98 -1.95
CA PRO A 154 -21.86 15.55 -1.74
C PRO A 154 -21.14 15.01 -2.98
N VAL A 155 -20.17 14.14 -2.76
CA VAL A 155 -19.46 13.46 -3.85
C VAL A 155 -20.40 12.56 -4.66
N THR A 156 -21.68 12.48 -4.29
CA THR A 156 -22.69 11.55 -4.73
C THR A 156 -23.74 12.20 -5.65
N ALA A 157 -24.08 11.48 -6.70
CA ALA A 157 -25.00 11.90 -7.76
C ALA A 157 -26.46 12.09 -7.27
N PRO A 158 -27.33 12.84 -7.99
CA PRO A 158 -28.74 13.10 -7.60
C PRO A 158 -29.62 11.86 -7.35
N ALA A 159 -29.24 10.69 -7.86
CA ALA A 159 -29.93 9.41 -7.58
C ALA A 159 -29.89 9.01 -6.10
N GLU A 160 -28.97 9.54 -5.31
CA GLU A 160 -28.78 9.22 -3.89
C GLU A 160 -29.60 10.10 -2.93
N ARG A 161 -30.52 10.94 -3.44
CA ARG A 161 -31.52 11.63 -2.61
C ARG A 161 -32.69 10.71 -2.20
N GLN A 162 -32.52 9.39 -2.34
CA GLN A 162 -33.49 8.38 -1.93
C GLN A 162 -32.82 7.39 -0.96
N ILE A 163 -33.60 6.93 0.02
CA ILE A 163 -33.16 5.90 0.96
C ILE A 163 -32.98 4.58 0.20
N ASN A 164 -31.79 4.03 0.27
CA ASN A 164 -31.51 2.69 -0.24
C ASN A 164 -32.12 1.64 0.71
N ILE A 165 -33.18 0.97 0.26
CA ILE A 165 -33.95 0.02 1.06
C ILE A 165 -33.09 -1.21 1.45
N ASP A 166 -32.28 -1.71 0.53
CA ASP A 166 -31.45 -2.90 0.80
C ASP A 166 -30.34 -2.58 1.80
N GLU A 167 -29.77 -1.40 1.73
CA GLU A 167 -28.80 -0.93 2.71
C GLU A 167 -29.46 -0.72 4.08
N LEU A 168 -30.65 -0.17 4.14
CA LEU A 168 -31.42 -0.03 5.37
C LEU A 168 -31.77 -1.38 5.98
N ARG A 169 -32.19 -2.37 5.19
CA ARG A 169 -32.46 -3.75 5.64
C ARG A 169 -31.20 -4.38 6.23
N LYS A 170 -30.10 -4.26 5.51
CA LYS A 170 -28.81 -4.76 5.98
C LYS A 170 -28.39 -4.08 7.30
N HIS A 171 -28.53 -2.76 7.40
CA HIS A 171 -28.21 -2.00 8.60
C HIS A 171 -29.08 -2.42 9.79
N LEU A 172 -30.39 -2.56 9.61
CA LEU A 172 -31.33 -3.00 10.66
C LEU A 172 -31.04 -4.41 11.15
N ARG A 173 -30.59 -5.29 10.28
CA ARG A 173 -30.22 -6.67 10.64
C ARG A 173 -28.86 -6.73 11.37
N GLU A 174 -27.87 -6.01 10.88
CA GLU A 174 -26.47 -6.15 11.28
C GLU A 174 -25.98 -5.07 12.24
N ARG A 175 -26.53 -3.86 12.14
CA ARG A 175 -26.00 -2.64 12.79
C ARG A 175 -27.06 -1.79 13.47
N ARG A 176 -28.20 -2.35 13.85
CA ARG A 176 -29.38 -1.63 14.40
C ARG A 176 -29.08 -0.61 15.49
N ALA A 177 -28.07 -0.86 16.33
CA ALA A 177 -27.71 0.03 17.42
C ALA A 177 -26.82 1.22 17.00
N LEU A 178 -26.33 1.22 15.77
CA LEU A 178 -25.53 2.32 15.24
C LEU A 178 -26.45 3.30 14.48
N PRO A 179 -26.10 4.58 14.41
CA PRO A 179 -26.82 5.52 13.56
C PRO A 179 -26.76 5.10 12.09
N PHE A 180 -27.86 5.28 11.37
CA PHE A 180 -27.93 5.01 9.94
C PHE A 180 -27.43 6.21 9.14
N THR A 181 -26.52 6.00 8.19
CA THR A 181 -25.96 7.07 7.37
C THR A 181 -26.98 7.52 6.32
N LEU A 182 -27.41 8.77 6.39
CA LEU A 182 -28.31 9.40 5.42
C LEU A 182 -27.56 10.03 4.23
N VAL A 183 -26.48 10.74 4.55
CA VAL A 183 -25.60 11.39 3.56
C VAL A 183 -24.17 11.13 3.96
N ASN A 184 -23.39 10.64 3.02
CA ASN A 184 -21.97 10.34 3.22
C ASN A 184 -21.10 11.38 2.50
N ASP A 185 -19.92 11.64 3.05
CA ASP A 185 -18.88 12.50 2.47
C ASP A 185 -19.35 13.91 2.06
N LEU A 186 -19.89 14.64 3.04
CA LEU A 186 -20.14 16.08 2.88
C LEU A 186 -18.81 16.82 2.90
N ALA A 187 -18.46 17.47 1.80
CA ALA A 187 -17.35 18.41 1.75
C ALA A 187 -17.84 19.78 2.23
N PHE A 188 -17.41 20.21 3.41
CA PHE A 188 -17.60 21.60 3.85
C PHE A 188 -16.48 22.46 3.26
N PRO A 189 -16.78 23.66 2.76
CA PRO A 189 -15.77 24.61 2.33
C PRO A 189 -14.75 24.88 3.44
N GLY A 190 -13.45 24.80 3.14
CA GLY A 190 -12.36 25.05 4.10
C GLY A 190 -11.69 23.81 4.72
N THR A 191 -12.12 22.60 4.41
CA THR A 191 -11.52 21.36 4.94
C THR A 191 -10.46 20.72 4.03
N GLY A 192 -10.13 21.33 2.90
CA GLY A 192 -9.07 20.86 1.99
C GLY A 192 -8.87 21.82 0.83
N GLN A 193 -7.70 22.44 0.78
CA GLN A 193 -7.18 23.37 -0.21
C GLN A 193 -8.01 24.65 -0.50
N ALA A 194 -7.46 25.81 -0.12
CA ALA A 194 -7.75 27.17 -0.60
C ALA A 194 -9.05 27.87 -0.14
N LEU A 195 -9.61 27.56 1.03
CA LEU A 195 -10.62 28.42 1.66
C LEU A 195 -10.23 28.77 3.09
N THR A 196 -10.55 30.00 3.53
CA THR A 196 -10.29 30.41 4.91
C THR A 196 -11.04 29.48 5.87
N ALA A 197 -10.39 29.07 6.97
CA ALA A 197 -10.97 28.22 8.00
C ALA A 197 -12.33 28.76 8.53
N ASP A 198 -12.59 30.04 8.35
CA ASP A 198 -13.79 30.76 8.78
C ASP A 198 -15.07 30.35 8.00
N ASP A 199 -14.98 30.13 6.69
CA ASP A 199 -16.17 29.78 5.90
C ASP A 199 -16.64 28.32 6.11
N GLY A 200 -15.70 27.40 6.35
CA GLY A 200 -16.02 26.02 6.71
C GLY A 200 -16.70 25.91 8.07
N THR A 201 -16.18 26.62 9.06
CA THR A 201 -16.73 26.68 10.41
C THR A 201 -18.16 27.24 10.42
N LYS A 202 -18.43 28.29 9.65
CA LYS A 202 -19.79 28.87 9.52
C LYS A 202 -20.79 27.93 8.87
N SER A 203 -20.38 27.13 7.89
CA SER A 203 -21.25 26.16 7.24
C SER A 203 -21.60 25.00 8.17
N VAL A 204 -20.62 24.49 8.94
CA VAL A 204 -20.84 23.48 9.97
C VAL A 204 -21.74 24.02 11.09
N ALA A 205 -21.50 25.24 11.57
CA ALA A 205 -22.32 25.88 12.61
C ALA A 205 -23.78 26.00 12.19
N ARG A 206 -24.05 26.46 10.96
CA ARG A 206 -25.44 26.52 10.41
C ARG A 206 -26.11 25.16 10.33
N PHE A 207 -25.36 24.12 9.96
CA PHE A 207 -25.91 22.77 9.93
C PHE A 207 -26.29 22.28 11.33
N ILE A 208 -25.41 22.55 12.35
CA ILE A 208 -25.65 22.19 13.76
C ILE A 208 -26.83 22.97 14.34
N GLU A 209 -27.00 24.25 13.97
CA GLU A 209 -28.16 25.06 14.37
C GLU A 209 -29.50 24.44 13.90
N GLN A 210 -29.54 23.88 12.69
CA GLN A 210 -30.75 23.23 12.15
C GLN A 210 -30.95 21.79 12.66
N PHE A 211 -29.85 21.10 13.00
CA PHE A 211 -29.84 19.74 13.51
C PHE A 211 -29.06 19.70 14.84
N PRO A 212 -29.71 19.97 15.97
CA PRO A 212 -29.05 19.95 17.28
C PRO A 212 -28.41 18.60 17.58
N VAL A 213 -27.29 18.61 18.30
CA VAL A 213 -26.50 17.41 18.64
C VAL A 213 -27.34 16.34 19.37
N GLU A 214 -28.33 16.74 20.14
CA GLU A 214 -29.26 15.83 20.85
C GLU A 214 -30.46 15.40 19.98
N GLY A 215 -30.53 15.88 18.73
CA GLY A 215 -31.60 15.55 17.79
C GLY A 215 -31.45 14.15 17.17
N PRO A 216 -32.50 13.73 16.39
CA PRO A 216 -32.46 12.44 15.70
C PRO A 216 -31.49 12.42 14.53
N ILE A 217 -31.03 13.57 14.06
CA ILE A 217 -30.05 13.72 12.98
C ILE A 217 -28.76 14.29 13.58
N ARG A 218 -27.64 13.61 13.30
CA ARG A 218 -26.32 14.00 13.79
C ARG A 218 -25.37 14.24 12.64
N LEU A 219 -24.50 15.22 12.81
CA LEU A 219 -23.33 15.39 11.97
C LEU A 219 -22.16 14.65 12.64
N ASP A 220 -21.69 13.63 12.00
CA ASP A 220 -20.55 12.83 12.45
C ASP A 220 -19.32 13.14 11.61
N GLN A 221 -18.17 13.27 12.25
CA GLN A 221 -16.89 13.47 11.59
C GLN A 221 -16.07 12.19 11.65
N ASP A 222 -15.79 11.63 10.49
CA ASP A 222 -14.88 10.50 10.29
C ASP A 222 -13.59 10.98 9.60
N ASN A 223 -12.53 10.20 9.70
CA ASN A 223 -11.29 10.45 8.98
C ASN A 223 -11.18 9.52 7.77
N VAL A 224 -11.02 10.09 6.59
CA VAL A 224 -10.76 9.36 5.35
C VAL A 224 -9.29 9.47 4.99
N ARG A 225 -8.67 8.33 4.73
CA ARG A 225 -7.30 8.30 4.24
C ARG A 225 -7.21 8.93 2.87
N THR A 226 -6.30 9.87 2.70
CA THR A 226 -6.15 10.65 1.46
C THR A 226 -4.70 10.65 1.00
N TYR A 227 -4.55 10.49 -0.29
CA TYR A 227 -3.27 10.51 -1.01
C TYR A 227 -3.26 11.77 -1.88
N PRO A 228 -2.71 12.90 -1.39
CA PRO A 228 -2.88 14.21 -2.03
C PRO A 228 -2.35 14.28 -3.46
N TYR A 229 -1.36 13.44 -3.79
CA TYR A 229 -0.74 13.38 -5.11
C TYR A 229 -1.26 12.24 -6.00
N GLY A 230 -2.43 11.65 -5.65
CA GLY A 230 -3.06 10.58 -6.44
C GLY A 230 -2.19 9.33 -6.57
N ALA A 231 -1.88 8.93 -7.79
CA ALA A 231 -1.11 7.72 -8.10
C ALA A 231 0.39 7.82 -7.79
N MET A 232 0.90 9.00 -7.39
CA MET A 232 2.32 9.18 -7.09
C MET A 232 2.78 8.27 -5.96
N ALA A 233 3.89 7.56 -6.17
CA ALA A 233 4.48 6.60 -5.24
C ALA A 233 3.52 5.50 -4.75
N ALA A 234 2.45 5.19 -5.50
CA ALA A 234 1.40 4.27 -5.06
C ALA A 234 1.91 2.89 -4.63
N HIS A 235 2.90 2.34 -5.34
CA HIS A 235 3.51 1.05 -4.98
C HIS A 235 4.36 1.11 -3.70
N VAL A 236 4.86 2.29 -3.34
CA VAL A 236 5.59 2.51 -2.08
C VAL A 236 4.60 2.76 -0.95
N LEU A 237 3.70 3.73 -1.13
CA LEU A 237 2.72 4.10 -0.12
C LEU A 237 1.75 2.96 0.19
N GLY A 238 1.31 2.26 -0.85
CA GLY A 238 0.26 1.27 -0.75
C GLY A 238 -1.11 1.92 -0.59
N TYR A 239 -2.04 1.20 0.03
CA TYR A 239 -3.39 1.67 0.29
C TYR A 239 -3.98 0.99 1.52
N VAL A 240 -5.07 1.55 2.04
CA VAL A 240 -5.83 0.98 3.15
C VAL A 240 -7.10 0.30 2.65
N LYS A 241 -7.57 -0.70 3.40
CA LYS A 241 -8.85 -1.38 3.19
C LYS A 241 -9.67 -1.39 4.46
N ASP A 242 -10.98 -1.59 4.32
CA ASP A 242 -11.83 -1.86 5.48
C ASP A 242 -11.45 -3.18 6.15
N THR A 243 -11.53 -3.20 7.48
CA THR A 243 -11.34 -4.41 8.27
C THR A 243 -12.44 -4.52 9.32
N ASP A 244 -12.88 -5.73 9.57
CA ASP A 244 -13.74 -6.12 10.69
C ASP A 244 -12.95 -6.87 11.78
N THR A 245 -11.67 -7.09 11.55
CA THR A 245 -10.76 -7.67 12.55
C THR A 245 -10.52 -6.67 13.66
N LEU A 246 -10.71 -7.10 14.90
CA LEU A 246 -10.41 -6.29 16.08
C LEU A 246 -8.90 -5.98 16.10
N PRO A 247 -8.52 -4.73 16.38
CA PRO A 247 -7.12 -4.40 16.57
C PRO A 247 -6.57 -4.99 17.86
N ASP A 248 -5.33 -5.49 17.83
CA ASP A 248 -4.65 -6.10 18.99
C ASP A 248 -4.40 -5.11 20.15
N ASN A 249 -4.51 -3.82 19.89
CA ASN A 249 -4.19 -2.72 20.79
C ASN A 249 -5.43 -1.99 21.36
N VAL A 250 -6.53 -2.69 21.51
CA VAL A 250 -7.68 -2.14 22.25
C VAL A 250 -7.34 -2.16 23.73
N ASP A 251 -7.38 -0.99 24.37
CA ASP A 251 -7.14 -0.87 25.81
C ASP A 251 -8.02 -1.80 26.62
N ASP A 252 -7.48 -2.24 27.76
CA ASP A 252 -8.09 -3.18 28.69
C ASP A 252 -9.58 -2.88 28.93
N ILE A 253 -10.43 -3.63 28.21
CA ILE A 253 -11.86 -3.65 28.40
C ILE A 253 -12.16 -4.83 29.37
N SER A 254 -11.35 -4.94 30.43
CA SER A 254 -11.44 -6.02 31.42
C SER A 254 -12.82 -6.13 32.09
N GLU A 255 -13.59 -5.04 32.04
CA GLU A 255 -14.97 -5.01 32.54
C GLU A 255 -16.02 -5.56 31.55
N VAL A 256 -15.62 -5.86 30.29
CA VAL A 256 -16.51 -6.41 29.26
C VAL A 256 -15.90 -7.68 28.72
N ARG A 257 -16.54 -8.82 28.93
CA ARG A 257 -16.04 -10.12 28.43
C ARG A 257 -15.81 -10.04 26.91
N VAL A 258 -14.61 -10.39 26.48
CA VAL A 258 -14.17 -10.39 25.07
C VAL A 258 -15.12 -11.21 24.16
N GLU A 259 -15.78 -12.23 24.70
CA GLU A 259 -16.78 -13.04 23.97
C GLU A 259 -18.00 -12.25 23.48
N SER A 260 -18.39 -11.18 24.18
CA SER A 260 -19.45 -10.28 23.71
C SER A 260 -18.95 -9.32 22.62
N MET A 261 -17.65 -9.07 22.55
CA MET A 261 -17.02 -8.21 21.54
C MET A 261 -16.92 -8.88 20.17
N GLN A 262 -16.77 -10.20 20.08
CA GLN A 262 -16.73 -10.95 18.82
C GLN A 262 -17.98 -10.75 17.94
N LYS A 263 -19.09 -10.30 18.53
CA LYS A 263 -20.32 -9.94 17.81
C LYS A 263 -20.40 -8.49 17.36
N LEU A 264 -19.44 -7.64 17.78
CA LEU A 264 -19.35 -6.26 17.34
C LEU A 264 -18.55 -6.20 16.03
N ARG A 265 -19.20 -5.78 14.96
CA ARG A 265 -18.48 -5.49 13.71
C ARG A 265 -17.70 -4.20 13.88
N TYR A 266 -16.39 -4.35 14.10
CA TYR A 266 -15.46 -3.25 13.98
C TYR A 266 -15.37 -2.84 12.50
N THR A 267 -15.48 -1.57 12.20
CA THR A 267 -15.24 -1.01 10.87
C THR A 267 -14.09 -0.03 10.98
N GLY A 268 -12.88 -0.57 11.00
CA GLY A 268 -11.65 0.21 10.96
C GLY A 268 -10.98 0.13 9.60
N LYS A 269 -9.84 0.78 9.48
CA LYS A 269 -8.97 0.72 8.31
C LYS A 269 -7.66 0.02 8.68
N THR A 270 -7.21 -0.89 7.82
CA THR A 270 -5.90 -1.53 7.93
C THR A 270 -5.12 -1.34 6.64
N GLY A 271 -3.79 -1.32 6.73
CA GLY A 271 -2.94 -1.32 5.56
C GLY A 271 -3.11 -2.58 4.72
N ALA A 272 -3.19 -2.43 3.41
CA ALA A 272 -3.37 -3.53 2.46
C ALA A 272 -2.14 -3.81 1.60
N ALA A 273 -1.29 -2.81 1.39
CA ALA A 273 -0.06 -2.90 0.60
C ALA A 273 0.95 -1.83 1.01
N GLY A 274 2.18 -1.93 0.56
CA GLY A 274 3.24 -0.93 0.72
C GLY A 274 3.51 -0.57 2.19
N VAL A 275 3.94 0.67 2.41
CA VAL A 275 4.23 1.24 3.74
C VAL A 275 3.00 1.22 4.65
N GLU A 276 1.79 1.43 4.09
CA GLU A 276 0.54 1.31 4.86
C GLU A 276 0.39 -0.08 5.51
N LEU A 277 0.82 -1.15 4.83
CA LEU A 277 0.83 -2.50 5.37
C LEU A 277 2.02 -2.75 6.30
N SER A 278 3.23 -2.48 5.82
CA SER A 278 4.46 -2.82 6.54
C SER A 278 4.59 -2.09 7.87
N TYR A 279 4.12 -0.84 7.93
CA TYR A 279 4.12 0.00 9.14
C TYR A 279 2.72 0.15 9.74
N ASN A 280 1.82 -0.78 9.47
CA ASN A 280 0.44 -0.71 9.98
C ASN A 280 0.39 -0.61 11.50
N HIS A 281 1.25 -1.33 12.23
CA HIS A 281 1.33 -1.32 13.69
C HIS A 281 1.69 0.05 14.28
N ILE A 282 2.47 0.88 13.56
CA ILE A 282 2.81 2.26 13.92
C ILE A 282 1.69 3.22 13.49
N LEU A 283 1.21 3.05 12.27
CA LEU A 283 0.26 3.98 11.64
C LEU A 283 -1.17 3.85 12.21
N SER A 284 -1.58 2.67 12.70
CA SER A 284 -2.98 2.40 13.06
C SER A 284 -3.45 3.11 14.33
N GLY A 285 -2.57 3.49 15.26
CA GLY A 285 -2.93 4.07 16.55
C GLY A 285 -3.67 3.09 17.46
N ARG A 286 -4.28 3.61 18.53
CA ARG A 286 -5.07 2.82 19.49
C ARG A 286 -6.55 3.16 19.37
N SER A 287 -7.39 2.15 19.26
CA SER A 287 -8.84 2.33 19.18
C SER A 287 -9.42 2.76 20.52
N GLY A 288 -10.24 3.80 20.49
CA GLY A 288 -11.10 4.13 21.61
C GLY A 288 -12.35 3.23 21.66
N TRP A 289 -13.13 3.36 22.71
CA TRP A 289 -14.36 2.60 22.87
C TRP A 289 -15.43 3.37 23.66
N GLU A 290 -16.69 3.03 23.43
CA GLU A 290 -17.84 3.53 24.15
C GLU A 290 -18.69 2.37 24.66
N LEU A 291 -19.01 2.36 25.94
CA LEU A 291 -19.92 1.41 26.56
C LEU A 291 -21.34 2.01 26.62
N TRP A 292 -22.27 1.37 25.94
CA TRP A 292 -23.66 1.79 25.88
C TRP A 292 -24.60 0.80 26.59
N SER A 293 -25.63 1.31 27.26
CA SER A 293 -26.80 0.51 27.63
C SER A 293 -27.69 0.31 26.39
N LYS A 294 -28.35 -0.85 26.29
CA LYS A 294 -29.29 -1.17 25.21
C LYS A 294 -30.71 -1.20 25.72
N THR A 295 -31.64 -0.79 24.86
CA THR A 295 -33.09 -1.07 25.04
C THR A 295 -33.40 -2.55 24.73
N SER A 296 -34.55 -3.06 25.16
CA SER A 296 -35.06 -4.39 24.78
C SER A 296 -35.20 -4.60 23.28
N SER A 297 -35.37 -3.50 22.51
CA SER A 297 -35.40 -3.51 21.05
C SER A 297 -34.02 -3.45 20.37
N GLY A 298 -32.93 -3.44 21.16
CA GLY A 298 -31.54 -3.52 20.68
C GLY A 298 -30.92 -2.19 20.25
N TYR A 299 -31.54 -1.05 20.55
CA TYR A 299 -30.98 0.28 20.31
C TYR A 299 -30.16 0.78 21.50
N ASN A 300 -29.12 1.60 21.23
CA ASN A 300 -28.35 2.27 22.27
C ASN A 300 -29.24 3.32 22.99
N GLN A 301 -29.14 3.40 24.32
CA GLN A 301 -29.94 4.28 25.14
C GLN A 301 -29.08 5.34 25.84
N THR A 302 -28.08 4.91 26.60
CA THR A 302 -27.22 5.80 27.38
C THR A 302 -25.78 5.36 27.26
N ARG A 303 -24.86 6.31 27.06
CA ARG A 303 -23.41 6.05 27.10
C ARG A 303 -22.97 6.00 28.57
N LEU A 304 -22.46 4.84 28.99
CA LEU A 304 -22.05 4.59 30.37
C LEU A 304 -20.60 4.98 30.65
N LYS A 305 -19.69 4.58 29.75
CA LYS A 305 -18.25 4.89 29.83
C LYS A 305 -17.71 5.07 28.42
N PHE A 306 -16.54 5.70 28.28
CA PHE A 306 -15.83 5.84 27.02
C PHE A 306 -14.34 6.02 27.25
N SER A 307 -13.55 5.66 26.22
CA SER A 307 -12.13 5.95 26.07
C SER A 307 -11.91 6.60 24.71
N GLU A 308 -11.18 7.68 24.68
CA GLU A 308 -10.88 8.36 23.41
C GLU A 308 -9.85 7.56 22.59
N PRO A 309 -9.95 7.58 21.25
CA PRO A 309 -8.94 6.96 20.40
C PRO A 309 -7.64 7.77 20.38
N GLU A 310 -6.50 7.09 20.36
CA GLU A 310 -5.19 7.71 20.22
C GLU A 310 -4.71 7.63 18.78
N GLN A 311 -4.32 8.76 18.22
CA GLN A 311 -3.83 8.84 16.84
C GLN A 311 -2.56 7.99 16.64
N GLY A 312 -2.42 7.35 15.49
CA GLY A 312 -1.22 6.64 15.09
C GLY A 312 -0.01 7.55 14.90
N SER A 313 1.18 7.00 15.09
CA SER A 313 2.44 7.71 14.89
C SER A 313 2.72 7.95 13.41
N ASN A 314 3.39 9.06 13.11
CA ASN A 314 3.76 9.41 11.75
C ASN A 314 5.00 8.61 11.29
N VAL A 315 5.07 8.38 9.99
CA VAL A 315 6.24 7.75 9.34
C VAL A 315 6.85 8.73 8.36
N MET A 316 8.18 8.88 8.42
CA MET A 316 8.95 9.70 7.49
C MET A 316 9.71 8.80 6.52
N LEU A 317 9.41 8.93 5.24
CA LEU A 317 10.07 8.19 4.17
C LEU A 317 11.32 8.91 3.68
N SER A 318 12.23 8.14 3.13
CA SER A 318 13.44 8.66 2.48
C SER A 318 13.18 9.28 1.10
N LEU A 319 11.97 9.07 0.52
CA LEU A 319 11.60 9.68 -0.75
C LEU A 319 11.71 11.20 -0.71
N ASP A 320 12.20 11.78 -1.81
CA ASP A 320 12.02 13.20 -2.12
C ASP A 320 10.90 13.34 -3.15
N TYR A 321 9.80 14.00 -2.79
CA TYR A 321 8.62 14.05 -3.63
C TYR A 321 8.89 14.67 -5.01
N ARG A 322 9.85 15.61 -5.11
CA ARG A 322 10.22 16.27 -6.38
C ARG A 322 10.91 15.30 -7.33
N ILE A 323 11.85 14.49 -6.77
CA ILE A 323 12.57 13.47 -7.54
C ILE A 323 11.61 12.34 -7.92
N GLN A 324 10.73 11.92 -7.01
CA GLN A 324 9.71 10.92 -7.29
C GLN A 324 8.78 11.38 -8.43
N GLN A 325 8.30 12.61 -8.37
CA GLN A 325 7.42 13.19 -9.39
C GLN A 325 8.12 13.26 -10.77
N ALA A 326 9.38 13.71 -10.82
CA ALA A 326 10.15 13.76 -12.04
C ALA A 326 10.37 12.34 -12.61
N THR A 327 10.68 11.38 -11.74
CA THR A 327 10.87 9.99 -12.13
C THR A 327 9.61 9.43 -12.79
N GLU A 328 8.44 9.60 -12.16
CA GLU A 328 7.16 9.15 -12.72
C GLU A 328 6.79 9.89 -14.01
N SER A 329 7.07 11.20 -14.08
CA SER A 329 6.86 12.00 -15.30
C SER A 329 7.72 11.50 -16.47
N GLY A 330 8.97 11.12 -16.18
CA GLY A 330 9.87 10.51 -17.16
C GLY A 330 9.33 9.18 -17.68
N LEU A 331 8.86 8.32 -16.77
CA LEU A 331 8.24 7.04 -17.14
C LEU A 331 6.96 7.24 -17.96
N ALA A 332 6.12 8.21 -17.61
CA ALA A 332 4.85 8.48 -18.30
C ALA A 332 5.01 8.92 -19.78
N LYS A 333 6.21 9.35 -20.17
CA LYS A 333 6.55 9.66 -21.58
C LYS A 333 6.77 8.40 -22.42
N LEU A 334 7.01 7.26 -21.78
CA LEU A 334 7.26 5.99 -22.44
C LEU A 334 5.95 5.37 -22.90
N LYS A 335 5.70 5.42 -24.19
CA LYS A 335 4.46 4.91 -24.81
C LYS A 335 4.78 4.03 -26.00
N ASP A 336 3.88 3.06 -26.24
CA ASP A 336 3.89 2.29 -27.47
C ASP A 336 3.35 3.12 -28.64
N PRO A 337 3.45 2.64 -29.90
CA PRO A 337 2.90 3.33 -31.06
C PRO A 337 1.38 3.59 -30.99
N GLN A 338 0.65 2.86 -30.15
CA GLN A 338 -0.80 3.00 -29.92
C GLN A 338 -1.12 4.02 -28.81
N GLY A 339 -0.08 4.57 -28.16
CA GLY A 339 -0.21 5.57 -27.09
C GLY A 339 -0.40 4.97 -25.68
N ASN A 340 -0.35 3.64 -25.51
CA ASN A 340 -0.40 3.00 -24.20
C ASN A 340 0.93 3.15 -23.47
N LEU A 341 0.87 3.23 -22.15
CA LEU A 341 2.07 3.28 -21.32
C LEU A 341 2.87 1.96 -21.41
N LEU A 342 4.16 2.06 -21.68
CA LEU A 342 5.06 0.90 -21.60
C LEU A 342 5.29 0.56 -20.11
N PRO A 343 5.25 -0.72 -19.73
CA PRO A 343 5.62 -1.11 -18.37
C PRO A 343 7.09 -0.76 -18.12
N ALA A 344 7.34 -0.08 -17.00
CA ALA A 344 8.68 0.44 -16.71
C ALA A 344 8.88 0.63 -15.20
N ALA A 345 10.14 0.77 -14.79
CA ALA A 345 10.53 1.00 -13.41
C ALA A 345 11.77 1.89 -13.35
N ALA A 346 11.83 2.72 -12.32
CA ALA A 346 13.01 3.53 -12.05
C ALA A 346 13.24 3.70 -10.55
N VAL A 347 14.50 3.68 -10.15
CA VAL A 347 14.95 3.81 -8.75
C VAL A 347 16.10 4.78 -8.70
N MET A 348 16.12 5.64 -7.67
CA MET A 348 17.27 6.46 -7.28
C MET A 348 17.54 6.29 -5.80
N ILE A 349 18.79 6.05 -5.44
CA ILE A 349 19.24 5.87 -4.05
C ILE A 349 20.41 6.80 -3.74
N ASP A 350 20.49 7.24 -2.49
CA ASP A 350 21.67 7.88 -1.94
C ASP A 350 22.72 6.77 -1.67
N ILE A 351 23.93 6.93 -2.22
CA ILE A 351 24.94 5.87 -2.16
C ILE A 351 25.60 5.74 -0.80
N HIS A 352 25.57 6.78 0.05
CA HIS A 352 26.20 6.78 1.35
C HIS A 352 25.30 6.24 2.43
N THR A 353 24.00 6.57 2.36
CA THR A 353 23.02 6.13 3.36
C THR A 353 22.21 4.92 2.93
N GLY A 354 22.13 4.64 1.62
CA GLY A 354 21.24 3.64 1.05
C GLY A 354 19.77 4.11 1.02
N GLU A 355 19.47 5.34 1.40
CA GLU A 355 18.11 5.87 1.36
C GLU A 355 17.58 5.95 -0.07
N ILE A 356 16.37 5.44 -0.27
CA ILE A 356 15.69 5.49 -1.57
C ILE A 356 15.07 6.87 -1.76
N LEU A 357 15.59 7.64 -2.71
CA LEU A 357 15.12 8.99 -3.03
C LEU A 357 13.91 9.00 -3.97
N ALA A 358 13.84 8.02 -4.86
CA ALA A 358 12.70 7.78 -5.75
C ALA A 358 12.57 6.30 -6.07
N LEU A 359 11.33 5.82 -6.16
CA LEU A 359 10.99 4.44 -6.52
C LEU A 359 9.66 4.46 -7.27
N ALA A 360 9.72 4.31 -8.58
CA ALA A 360 8.58 4.40 -9.47
C ALA A 360 8.38 3.14 -10.29
N SER A 361 7.15 2.67 -10.37
CA SER A 361 6.72 1.52 -11.19
C SER A 361 5.50 1.90 -12.01
N GLN A 362 5.52 1.58 -13.30
CA GLN A 362 4.46 1.86 -14.27
C GLN A 362 4.06 0.55 -14.98
N PRO A 363 2.77 0.30 -15.25
CA PRO A 363 1.58 1.05 -14.81
C PRO A 363 1.40 1.09 -13.29
N SER A 364 0.62 2.08 -12.82
CA SER A 364 0.33 2.31 -11.40
C SER A 364 -1.18 2.41 -11.16
N PHE A 365 -1.58 2.70 -9.94
CA PHE A 365 -2.97 2.86 -9.52
C PHE A 365 -3.12 4.09 -8.61
N ASP A 366 -4.35 4.62 -8.49
CA ASP A 366 -4.66 5.70 -7.54
C ASP A 366 -5.17 5.09 -6.22
N PRO A 367 -4.41 5.20 -5.11
CA PRO A 367 -4.79 4.68 -3.81
C PRO A 367 -6.10 5.29 -3.26
N ASN A 368 -6.44 6.53 -3.65
CA ASN A 368 -7.70 7.16 -3.22
C ASN A 368 -8.92 6.35 -3.70
N ARG A 369 -8.84 5.75 -4.89
CA ARG A 369 -9.93 4.92 -5.45
C ARG A 369 -10.04 3.54 -4.80
N LEU A 370 -9.05 3.17 -3.94
CA LEU A 370 -9.02 1.91 -3.20
C LEU A 370 -9.33 2.09 -1.71
N ALA A 371 -9.18 3.31 -1.18
CA ALA A 371 -9.24 3.60 0.25
C ALA A 371 -10.65 3.56 0.85
N ASP A 372 -11.70 3.69 0.05
CA ASP A 372 -13.10 3.71 0.52
C ASP A 372 -13.88 2.50 -0.05
N ARG A 373 -14.63 2.67 -1.12
CA ARG A 373 -15.32 1.55 -1.79
C ARG A 373 -14.62 1.21 -3.10
N VAL A 374 -14.00 0.05 -3.15
CA VAL A 374 -13.34 -0.41 -4.36
C VAL A 374 -14.40 -0.82 -5.38
N SER A 375 -14.39 -0.17 -6.55
CA SER A 375 -15.18 -0.60 -7.69
C SER A 375 -14.52 -1.84 -8.31
N SER A 376 -15.30 -2.91 -8.53
CA SER A 376 -14.82 -4.11 -9.24
C SER A 376 -14.22 -3.76 -10.61
N LYS A 377 -14.84 -2.81 -11.32
CA LYS A 377 -14.33 -2.30 -12.59
C LYS A 377 -12.91 -1.72 -12.47
N TYR A 378 -12.66 -0.92 -11.43
CA TYR A 378 -11.32 -0.33 -11.22
C TYR A 378 -10.29 -1.39 -10.84
N TYR A 379 -10.67 -2.36 -10.01
CA TYR A 379 -9.83 -3.50 -9.70
C TYR A 379 -9.42 -4.26 -10.97
N ASP A 380 -10.38 -4.56 -11.84
CA ASP A 380 -10.13 -5.22 -13.12
C ASP A 380 -9.26 -4.38 -14.08
N GLU A 381 -9.41 -3.05 -14.07
CA GLU A 381 -8.55 -2.13 -14.84
C GLU A 381 -7.07 -2.25 -14.39
N ILE A 382 -6.80 -2.24 -13.08
CA ILE A 382 -5.45 -2.40 -12.54
C ILE A 382 -4.88 -3.77 -12.88
N GLU A 383 -5.68 -4.84 -12.70
CA GLU A 383 -5.27 -6.22 -13.01
C GLU A 383 -4.88 -6.38 -14.48
N LYS A 384 -5.74 -5.93 -15.40
CA LYS A 384 -5.50 -6.01 -16.85
C LYS A 384 -4.28 -5.22 -17.30
N SER A 385 -4.01 -4.08 -16.68
CA SER A 385 -2.83 -3.27 -16.98
C SER A 385 -1.54 -3.83 -16.37
N GLY A 386 -1.62 -4.79 -15.42
CA GLY A 386 -0.50 -5.24 -14.60
C GLY A 386 -0.01 -4.19 -13.61
N GLY A 387 -0.93 -3.29 -13.17
CA GLY A 387 -0.64 -2.17 -12.28
C GLY A 387 -0.38 -2.57 -10.83
N TRP A 388 -0.72 -3.80 -10.43
CA TRP A 388 -0.41 -4.29 -9.08
C TRP A 388 1.08 -4.60 -8.86
N LEU A 389 1.81 -4.93 -9.92
CA LEU A 389 3.20 -5.32 -9.82
C LEU A 389 4.11 -4.13 -9.54
N ASN A 390 4.74 -4.11 -8.37
CA ASN A 390 5.86 -3.21 -8.13
C ASN A 390 7.11 -3.73 -8.86
N ARG A 391 7.35 -3.24 -10.07
CA ARG A 391 8.45 -3.68 -10.93
C ARG A 391 9.83 -3.40 -10.34
N THR A 392 9.93 -2.43 -9.43
CA THR A 392 11.22 -2.06 -8.83
C THR A 392 11.74 -3.09 -7.85
N THR A 393 10.85 -3.75 -7.10
CA THR A 393 11.20 -4.71 -6.03
C THR A 393 10.71 -6.12 -6.29
N GLN A 394 9.63 -6.30 -7.07
CA GLN A 394 9.00 -7.60 -7.32
C GLN A 394 9.19 -8.11 -8.76
N GLY A 395 9.44 -7.21 -9.72
CA GLY A 395 9.70 -7.59 -11.09
C GLY A 395 11.08 -8.23 -11.24
N LEU A 396 11.12 -9.41 -11.88
CA LEU A 396 12.35 -10.19 -12.10
C LEU A 396 12.73 -10.17 -13.59
N TYR A 397 13.90 -9.62 -13.87
CA TYR A 397 14.35 -9.35 -15.24
C TYR A 397 15.80 -9.74 -15.45
N PRO A 398 16.19 -10.26 -16.62
CA PRO A 398 17.59 -10.43 -16.97
C PRO A 398 18.27 -9.04 -17.08
N PRO A 399 19.38 -8.81 -16.37
CA PRO A 399 20.04 -7.52 -16.33
C PRO A 399 20.72 -7.14 -17.66
N GLY A 400 21.00 -8.11 -18.52
CA GLY A 400 21.71 -7.89 -19.77
C GLY A 400 23.08 -7.23 -19.55
N SER A 401 23.49 -6.41 -20.47
CA SER A 401 24.82 -5.75 -20.45
C SER A 401 25.11 -4.89 -19.24
N THR A 402 24.14 -4.59 -18.36
CA THR A 402 24.43 -3.93 -17.08
C THR A 402 25.18 -4.86 -16.12
N PHE A 403 25.07 -6.16 -16.29
CA PHE A 403 25.83 -7.16 -15.52
C PHE A 403 27.33 -7.21 -15.85
N LYS A 404 27.74 -6.67 -16.99
CA LYS A 404 29.16 -6.68 -17.44
C LYS A 404 30.11 -6.02 -16.45
N VAL A 405 29.63 -5.07 -15.65
CA VAL A 405 30.41 -4.47 -14.55
C VAL A 405 30.79 -5.52 -13.48
N ILE A 406 29.89 -6.47 -13.21
CA ILE A 406 30.15 -7.57 -12.29
C ILE A 406 31.10 -8.61 -12.90
N THR A 407 30.91 -8.91 -14.18
CA THR A 407 31.80 -9.82 -14.94
C THR A 407 33.24 -9.30 -14.95
N ALA A 408 33.42 -8.01 -15.23
CA ALA A 408 34.74 -7.36 -15.22
C ALA A 408 35.36 -7.39 -13.81
N THR A 409 34.59 -7.02 -12.78
CA THR A 409 35.05 -7.07 -11.39
C THR A 409 35.49 -8.47 -10.97
N ALA A 410 34.71 -9.51 -11.32
CA ALA A 410 35.03 -10.91 -11.03
C ALA A 410 36.33 -11.35 -11.75
N GLY A 411 36.49 -10.97 -13.01
CA GLY A 411 37.69 -11.29 -13.81
C GLY A 411 38.96 -10.65 -13.25
N MET A 412 38.90 -9.37 -12.90
CA MET A 412 40.04 -8.66 -12.29
C MET A 412 40.37 -9.21 -10.91
N ARG A 413 39.39 -9.45 -10.05
CA ARG A 413 39.60 -10.07 -8.74
C ARG A 413 40.23 -11.47 -8.84
N LYS A 414 39.81 -12.26 -9.81
CA LYS A 414 40.39 -13.58 -10.07
C LYS A 414 41.77 -13.49 -10.79
N LYS A 415 42.17 -12.31 -11.22
CA LYS A 415 43.40 -12.04 -11.95
C LYS A 415 43.50 -12.81 -13.27
N VAL A 416 42.37 -12.98 -13.98
CA VAL A 416 42.29 -13.58 -15.32
C VAL A 416 42.29 -12.53 -16.43
N VAL A 417 42.17 -11.27 -16.05
CA VAL A 417 42.29 -10.09 -16.89
C VAL A 417 42.74 -8.90 -16.03
N ASP A 418 43.52 -7.99 -16.61
CA ASP A 418 43.78 -6.68 -15.98
C ASP A 418 43.08 -5.56 -16.77
N TRP A 419 43.00 -4.36 -16.19
CA TRP A 419 42.22 -3.25 -16.73
C TRP A 419 42.77 -2.75 -18.08
N ASP A 420 44.07 -2.84 -18.33
CA ASP A 420 44.77 -2.42 -19.54
C ASP A 420 44.94 -3.53 -20.58
N GLU A 421 44.59 -4.80 -20.21
CA GLU A 421 44.70 -5.93 -21.14
C GLU A 421 43.80 -5.75 -22.37
N ILE A 422 44.41 -5.84 -23.55
CA ILE A 422 43.74 -5.73 -24.83
C ILE A 422 43.35 -7.14 -25.34
N LEU A 423 42.06 -7.30 -25.64
CA LEU A 423 41.53 -8.51 -26.26
C LEU A 423 41.02 -8.20 -27.68
N ASP A 424 41.25 -9.15 -28.60
CA ASP A 424 40.62 -9.06 -29.91
C ASP A 424 39.14 -9.50 -29.83
N CYS A 425 38.28 -8.60 -30.32
CA CYS A 425 36.83 -8.70 -30.28
C CYS A 425 36.23 -8.64 -31.68
N GLY A 426 36.29 -9.77 -32.37
CA GLY A 426 35.68 -9.94 -33.68
C GLY A 426 34.16 -9.96 -33.67
N PRO A 427 33.51 -10.31 -34.79
CA PRO A 427 32.05 -10.29 -34.93
C PRO A 427 31.34 -11.35 -34.13
N PHE A 428 32.01 -12.36 -33.66
CA PHE A 428 31.50 -13.44 -32.79
C PHE A 428 32.62 -14.08 -31.99
N PHE A 429 32.25 -14.79 -30.94
CA PHE A 429 33.13 -15.67 -30.19
C PHE A 429 32.60 -17.09 -30.20
N ARG A 430 33.43 -18.09 -30.58
CA ARG A 430 33.03 -19.48 -30.64
C ARG A 430 33.16 -20.17 -29.30
N VAL A 431 32.06 -20.77 -28.81
CA VAL A 431 32.03 -21.60 -27.61
C VAL A 431 31.50 -22.99 -27.97
N GLY A 432 32.38 -23.98 -27.91
CA GLY A 432 32.09 -25.31 -28.43
C GLY A 432 31.75 -25.27 -29.91
N ASN A 433 30.54 -25.70 -30.27
CA ASN A 433 30.05 -25.76 -31.66
C ASN A 433 29.12 -24.60 -32.02
N ARG A 434 28.97 -23.56 -31.13
CA ARG A 434 28.07 -22.43 -31.33
C ARG A 434 28.83 -21.08 -31.38
N ASP A 435 28.42 -20.23 -32.30
CA ASP A 435 28.89 -18.87 -32.40
C ASP A 435 28.01 -17.92 -31.54
N TYR A 436 28.66 -17.12 -30.68
CA TYR A 436 28.06 -16.12 -29.82
C TYR A 436 28.33 -14.76 -30.43
N PRO A 437 27.31 -14.07 -30.98
CA PRO A 437 27.52 -12.88 -31.79
C PRO A 437 27.86 -11.65 -30.95
N GLU A 438 28.62 -10.74 -31.55
CA GLU A 438 28.69 -9.36 -31.14
C GLU A 438 27.44 -8.61 -31.69
N HIS A 439 27.11 -7.47 -31.12
CA HIS A 439 26.03 -6.64 -31.66
C HIS A 439 26.50 -5.74 -32.80
N GLU A 440 27.82 -5.48 -32.90
CA GLU A 440 28.44 -4.80 -34.06
C GLU A 440 28.85 -5.88 -35.08
N PRO A 441 28.29 -5.85 -36.31
CA PRO A 441 28.49 -6.91 -37.29
C PRO A 441 29.94 -7.18 -37.70
N VAL A 442 30.81 -6.20 -37.60
CA VAL A 442 32.23 -6.32 -37.93
C VAL A 442 33.11 -6.56 -36.70
N GLY A 443 32.51 -6.56 -35.49
CA GLY A 443 33.25 -6.57 -34.23
C GLY A 443 33.89 -5.22 -33.89
N TYR A 444 34.59 -5.17 -32.77
CA TYR A 444 35.20 -3.95 -32.24
C TYR A 444 36.74 -3.93 -32.36
N GLY A 445 37.35 -5.03 -32.87
CA GLY A 445 38.81 -5.21 -32.94
C GLY A 445 39.43 -5.22 -31.53
N GLU A 446 40.49 -4.45 -31.33
CA GLU A 446 41.19 -4.34 -30.05
C GLU A 446 40.36 -3.61 -29.00
N VAL A 447 40.08 -4.27 -27.85
CA VAL A 447 39.20 -3.78 -26.79
C VAL A 447 39.82 -4.07 -25.42
N ASN A 448 40.06 -3.00 -24.66
CA ASN A 448 40.36 -3.07 -23.21
C ASN A 448 39.10 -2.89 -22.38
N LEU A 449 39.20 -2.92 -21.03
CA LEU A 449 38.08 -2.74 -20.11
C LEU A 449 37.28 -1.46 -20.36
N ASP A 450 37.96 -0.35 -20.53
CA ASP A 450 37.35 0.96 -20.67
C ASP A 450 36.51 1.03 -21.96
N LYS A 451 37.11 0.64 -23.14
CA LYS A 451 36.37 0.55 -24.39
C LYS A 451 35.24 -0.47 -24.34
N MET A 452 35.43 -1.63 -23.64
CA MET A 452 34.40 -2.65 -23.47
C MET A 452 33.14 -2.07 -22.82
N LEU A 453 33.30 -1.27 -21.75
CA LEU A 453 32.17 -0.64 -21.07
C LEU A 453 31.51 0.45 -21.91
N ALA A 454 32.30 1.27 -22.62
CA ALA A 454 31.81 2.34 -23.46
C ALA A 454 30.93 1.83 -24.62
N VAL A 455 31.40 0.83 -25.37
CA VAL A 455 30.70 0.28 -26.54
C VAL A 455 29.85 -0.96 -26.19
N SER A 456 29.95 -1.46 -24.95
CA SER A 456 29.23 -2.63 -24.48
C SER A 456 29.61 -3.93 -25.19
N CYS A 457 30.89 -4.18 -25.47
CA CYS A 457 31.39 -5.34 -26.22
C CYS A 457 30.98 -6.67 -25.56
N ASN A 458 30.30 -7.56 -26.29
CA ASN A 458 29.92 -8.89 -25.83
C ASN A 458 31.10 -9.87 -25.84
N VAL A 459 31.85 -9.85 -26.94
CA VAL A 459 32.95 -10.80 -27.17
C VAL A 459 34.02 -10.71 -26.09
N TRP A 460 34.36 -9.50 -25.62
CA TRP A 460 35.24 -9.32 -24.47
C TRP A 460 34.69 -10.06 -23.23
N ASN A 461 33.40 -9.90 -22.96
CA ASN A 461 32.76 -10.52 -21.78
C ASN A 461 32.62 -12.03 -21.90
N TYR A 462 32.39 -12.59 -23.09
CA TYR A 462 32.41 -14.05 -23.29
C TYR A 462 33.78 -14.62 -22.96
N GLN A 463 34.87 -14.00 -23.44
CA GLN A 463 36.23 -14.42 -23.16
C GLN A 463 36.53 -14.38 -21.66
N ILE A 464 36.27 -13.26 -21.02
CA ILE A 464 36.55 -13.07 -19.60
C ILE A 464 35.63 -13.95 -18.73
N GLY A 465 34.35 -14.06 -19.06
CA GLY A 465 33.43 -14.89 -18.33
C GLY A 465 33.85 -16.36 -18.29
N LEU A 466 34.34 -16.89 -19.42
CA LEU A 466 34.85 -18.26 -19.50
C LEU A 466 36.17 -18.44 -18.73
N ARG A 467 37.11 -17.49 -18.83
CA ARG A 467 38.35 -17.51 -18.00
C ARG A 467 38.04 -17.41 -16.51
N THR A 468 37.00 -16.63 -16.12
CA THR A 468 36.56 -16.47 -14.76
C THR A 468 35.86 -17.72 -14.22
N GLY A 469 35.02 -18.32 -15.02
CA GLY A 469 34.22 -19.50 -14.67
C GLY A 469 33.02 -19.20 -13.77
N ILE A 470 32.07 -20.13 -13.80
CA ILE A 470 30.75 -19.95 -13.16
C ILE A 470 30.85 -19.74 -11.63
N GLU A 471 31.73 -20.46 -10.96
CA GLU A 471 31.87 -20.37 -9.49
C GLU A 471 32.26 -18.97 -9.03
N ALA A 472 33.22 -18.33 -9.71
CA ALA A 472 33.67 -16.99 -9.38
C ALA A 472 32.63 -15.93 -9.79
N LEU A 473 31.98 -16.06 -10.96
CA LEU A 473 30.90 -15.19 -11.37
C LEU A 473 29.72 -15.23 -10.40
N ALA A 474 29.31 -16.44 -9.98
CA ALA A 474 28.24 -16.61 -9.00
C ALA A 474 28.61 -16.07 -7.64
N ALA A 475 29.82 -16.30 -7.16
CA ALA A 475 30.33 -15.76 -5.90
C ALA A 475 30.33 -14.22 -5.92
N GLU A 476 30.80 -13.60 -7.00
CA GLU A 476 30.80 -12.15 -7.14
C GLU A 476 29.37 -11.58 -7.18
N SER A 477 28.46 -12.22 -7.91
CA SER A 477 27.05 -11.83 -7.93
C SER A 477 26.43 -11.83 -6.53
N ARG A 478 26.75 -12.83 -5.69
CA ARG A 478 26.29 -12.91 -4.30
C ARG A 478 26.93 -11.83 -3.43
N ARG A 479 28.21 -11.50 -3.67
CA ARG A 479 28.86 -10.37 -2.97
C ARG A 479 28.15 -9.04 -3.22
N PHE A 480 27.65 -8.82 -4.42
CA PHE A 480 26.82 -7.66 -4.74
C PHE A 480 25.36 -7.78 -4.26
N GLY A 481 24.96 -8.88 -3.62
CA GLY A 481 23.65 -9.08 -3.01
C GLY A 481 22.54 -9.47 -3.98
N LEU A 482 22.85 -10.08 -5.15
CA LEU A 482 21.84 -10.42 -6.16
C LEU A 482 21.00 -11.65 -5.83
N ASP A 483 21.22 -12.33 -4.71
CA ASP A 483 20.60 -13.59 -4.33
C ASP A 483 19.58 -13.46 -3.19
N ALA A 484 19.36 -12.27 -2.65
CA ALA A 484 18.49 -12.05 -1.48
C ALA A 484 17.78 -10.69 -1.52
N PRO A 485 16.63 -10.57 -0.84
CA PRO A 485 16.01 -9.26 -0.60
C PRO A 485 16.99 -8.32 0.11
N LEU A 486 17.08 -7.08 -0.36
CA LEU A 486 17.98 -6.07 0.19
C LEU A 486 17.32 -5.18 1.24
N LEU A 487 15.99 -5.00 1.19
CA LEU A 487 15.23 -4.17 2.12
C LEU A 487 15.21 -4.78 3.53
N GLN A 488 15.21 -3.90 4.53
CA GLN A 488 15.22 -4.31 5.92
C GLN A 488 13.92 -5.01 6.34
N THR A 489 14.01 -5.92 7.29
CA THR A 489 12.86 -6.52 7.98
C THR A 489 12.29 -5.51 8.97
N VAL A 490 10.96 -5.33 8.97
CA VAL A 490 10.27 -4.31 9.76
C VAL A 490 9.78 -4.86 11.10
N SER A 491 9.43 -6.15 11.14
CA SER A 491 8.89 -6.80 12.34
C SER A 491 9.14 -8.31 12.29
N ASP A 492 8.99 -8.96 13.45
CA ASP A 492 8.99 -10.44 13.54
C ASP A 492 7.75 -11.08 12.91
N MET A 493 6.84 -10.28 12.34
CA MET A 493 5.68 -10.77 11.61
C MET A 493 6.09 -11.34 10.26
N GLU A 494 5.57 -12.51 9.95
CA GLU A 494 5.74 -13.16 8.67
C GLU A 494 4.50 -12.96 7.79
N THR A 495 4.73 -12.69 6.51
CA THR A 495 3.67 -12.70 5.50
C THR A 495 3.94 -13.86 4.55
N ALA A 496 3.02 -14.82 4.49
CA ALA A 496 3.16 -16.04 3.69
C ALA A 496 4.44 -16.84 4.02
N GLY A 497 4.85 -16.91 5.30
CA GLY A 497 6.04 -17.63 5.76
C GLY A 497 7.37 -16.94 5.44
N GLN A 498 7.35 -15.64 5.17
CA GLN A 498 8.56 -14.82 4.97
C GLN A 498 8.53 -13.58 5.87
N PRO A 499 9.70 -13.12 6.39
CA PRO A 499 9.79 -11.90 7.16
C PRO A 499 9.21 -10.71 6.39
N MET A 500 8.43 -9.86 7.08
CA MET A 500 7.90 -8.66 6.47
C MET A 500 9.02 -7.63 6.28
N THR A 501 9.28 -7.25 5.05
CA THR A 501 10.22 -6.18 4.69
C THR A 501 9.53 -4.82 4.55
N GLU A 502 10.31 -3.72 4.52
CA GLU A 502 9.79 -2.34 4.36
C GLU A 502 8.84 -2.19 3.17
N LEU A 503 9.10 -2.90 2.08
CA LEU A 503 8.21 -3.03 0.91
C LEU A 503 8.14 -4.49 0.49
N PRO A 504 7.04 -4.92 -0.17
CA PRO A 504 6.94 -6.25 -0.77
C PRO A 504 8.08 -6.48 -1.76
N TYR A 505 8.71 -7.65 -1.67
CA TYR A 505 9.84 -8.05 -2.49
C TYR A 505 9.52 -9.27 -3.35
N ALA A 506 10.30 -9.47 -4.42
CA ALA A 506 10.19 -10.69 -5.22
C ALA A 506 10.39 -11.92 -4.33
N ALA A 507 9.57 -12.95 -4.54
CA ALA A 507 9.69 -14.20 -3.80
C ALA A 507 11.13 -14.73 -3.87
N SER A 508 11.68 -15.14 -2.74
CA SER A 508 13.08 -15.64 -2.64
C SER A 508 13.42 -16.74 -3.63
N ARG A 509 12.42 -17.49 -4.12
CA ARG A 509 12.59 -18.50 -5.16
C ARG A 509 12.98 -17.94 -6.53
N GLY A 510 12.71 -16.65 -6.80
CA GLY A 510 13.03 -15.98 -8.05
C GLY A 510 14.34 -15.18 -8.00
N LEU A 511 14.80 -14.80 -6.80
CA LEU A 511 16.08 -14.12 -6.59
C LEU A 511 17.18 -15.15 -6.40
N VAL A 512 17.65 -15.70 -7.50
CA VAL A 512 18.66 -16.76 -7.47
C VAL A 512 19.82 -16.38 -8.37
N VAL A 513 21.01 -16.37 -7.81
CA VAL A 513 22.25 -16.36 -8.60
C VAL A 513 22.44 -17.80 -9.15
N PRO A 514 22.37 -17.99 -10.48
CA PRO A 514 22.48 -19.30 -11.07
C PRO A 514 23.90 -19.84 -10.94
N ASP A 515 24.00 -21.15 -10.64
CA ASP A 515 25.21 -21.92 -10.58
C ASP A 515 24.94 -23.37 -11.07
N ARG A 516 25.95 -24.25 -11.00
CA ARG A 516 25.82 -25.66 -11.42
C ARG A 516 24.70 -26.37 -10.63
N ALA A 517 24.65 -26.15 -9.33
CA ALA A 517 23.64 -26.77 -8.46
C ALA A 517 22.22 -26.26 -8.78
N TYR A 518 22.08 -24.99 -9.06
CA TYR A 518 20.79 -24.39 -9.46
C TYR A 518 20.28 -25.03 -10.75
N LYS A 519 21.11 -25.12 -11.80
CA LYS A 519 20.70 -25.68 -13.10
C LYS A 519 20.28 -27.15 -13.00
N LEU A 520 21.00 -27.95 -12.21
CA LEU A 520 20.62 -29.34 -11.92
C LEU A 520 19.28 -29.41 -11.17
N ARG A 521 19.09 -28.58 -10.16
CA ARG A 521 17.85 -28.54 -9.34
C ARG A 521 16.60 -28.23 -10.16
N ILE A 522 16.70 -27.37 -11.17
CA ILE A 522 15.56 -27.03 -12.05
C ILE A 522 15.38 -28.03 -13.20
N GLY A 523 16.17 -29.10 -13.25
CA GLY A 523 16.07 -30.13 -14.29
C GLY A 523 16.56 -29.71 -15.68
N ALA A 524 17.33 -28.62 -15.80
CA ALA A 524 17.83 -28.08 -17.07
C ALA A 524 19.16 -28.71 -17.53
N GLY A 525 19.58 -29.80 -16.87
CA GLY A 525 20.80 -30.55 -17.21
C GLY A 525 22.07 -29.98 -16.56
N ALA A 526 23.23 -30.46 -17.01
CA ALA A 526 24.52 -30.00 -16.51
C ALA A 526 24.85 -28.58 -17.02
N TRP A 527 25.58 -27.84 -16.23
CA TRP A 527 26.12 -26.52 -16.64
C TRP A 527 27.20 -26.70 -17.72
N ASN A 528 27.16 -25.85 -18.74
CA ASN A 528 28.13 -25.86 -19.82
C ASN A 528 28.71 -24.44 -20.05
N ASP A 529 29.75 -24.38 -20.92
CA ASP A 529 30.43 -23.11 -21.22
C ASP A 529 29.51 -22.07 -21.87
N GLY A 530 28.51 -22.52 -22.63
CA GLY A 530 27.49 -21.61 -23.20
C GLY A 530 26.61 -20.95 -22.16
N ASP A 531 26.32 -21.63 -21.05
CA ASP A 531 25.62 -21.02 -19.92
C ASP A 531 26.48 -19.93 -19.27
N THR A 532 27.78 -20.19 -19.13
CA THR A 532 28.74 -19.20 -18.59
C THR A 532 28.87 -18.01 -19.51
N ALA A 533 28.95 -18.22 -20.82
CA ALA A 533 28.98 -17.13 -21.80
C ALA A 533 27.71 -16.26 -21.73
N ASN A 534 26.53 -16.88 -21.67
CA ASN A 534 25.27 -16.14 -21.50
C ASN A 534 25.23 -15.36 -20.18
N LEU A 535 25.62 -15.97 -19.07
CA LEU A 535 25.67 -15.32 -17.78
C LEU A 535 26.60 -14.11 -17.76
N SER A 536 27.78 -14.19 -18.44
CA SER A 536 28.77 -13.11 -18.45
C SER A 536 28.26 -11.80 -19.08
N ILE A 537 27.19 -11.88 -19.85
CA ILE A 537 26.48 -10.71 -20.41
C ILE A 537 25.13 -10.43 -19.76
N GLY A 538 24.86 -11.07 -18.61
CA GLY A 538 23.63 -10.90 -17.83
C GLY A 538 22.38 -11.51 -18.47
N GLN A 539 22.56 -12.60 -19.21
CA GLN A 539 21.51 -13.38 -19.86
C GLN A 539 21.42 -14.79 -19.26
N GLY A 540 20.51 -15.61 -19.76
CA GLY A 540 20.32 -16.98 -19.32
C GLY A 540 19.42 -17.06 -18.08
N TYR A 541 19.89 -17.72 -17.02
CA TYR A 541 19.08 -18.00 -15.82
C TYR A 541 19.08 -16.89 -14.77
N LEU A 542 19.91 -15.84 -14.94
CA LEU A 542 20.00 -14.74 -13.98
C LEU A 542 18.82 -13.79 -14.11
N LEU A 543 18.12 -13.60 -13.01
CA LEU A 543 17.04 -12.61 -12.88
C LEU A 543 17.32 -11.69 -11.68
N THR A 544 17.04 -10.41 -11.83
CA THR A 544 17.27 -9.39 -10.82
C THR A 544 16.17 -8.33 -10.85
N THR A 545 16.13 -7.46 -9.85
CA THR A 545 15.19 -6.33 -9.82
C THR A 545 15.90 -5.00 -10.12
N PRO A 546 15.19 -3.95 -10.55
CA PRO A 546 15.76 -2.62 -10.71
C PRO A 546 16.43 -2.07 -9.43
N LEU A 547 15.88 -2.37 -8.25
CA LEU A 547 16.49 -1.97 -6.99
C LEU A 547 17.86 -2.64 -6.78
N HIS A 548 18.02 -3.92 -7.09
CA HIS A 548 19.34 -4.58 -7.04
C HIS A 548 20.34 -3.89 -7.97
N MET A 549 19.93 -3.56 -9.18
CA MET A 549 20.84 -2.96 -10.15
C MET A 549 21.23 -1.53 -9.78
N ALA A 550 20.34 -0.76 -9.10
CA ALA A 550 20.71 0.51 -8.48
C ALA A 550 21.73 0.32 -7.36
N CYS A 551 21.57 -0.71 -6.53
CA CYS A 551 22.53 -1.06 -5.47
C CYS A 551 23.89 -1.51 -6.02
N VAL A 552 23.91 -2.23 -7.15
CA VAL A 552 25.17 -2.56 -7.87
C VAL A 552 25.90 -1.29 -8.33
N ALA A 553 25.18 -0.32 -8.92
CA ALA A 553 25.76 0.95 -9.34
C ALA A 553 26.31 1.73 -8.14
N ALA A 554 25.57 1.79 -7.02
CA ALA A 554 26.05 2.41 -5.77
C ALA A 554 27.28 1.74 -5.20
N SER A 555 27.34 0.43 -5.26
CA SER A 555 28.47 -0.36 -4.76
C SER A 555 29.75 -0.06 -5.56
N ILE A 556 29.67 0.01 -6.88
CA ILE A 556 30.79 0.39 -7.73
C ILE A 556 31.22 1.85 -7.46
N ALA A 557 30.25 2.75 -7.30
CA ALA A 557 30.50 4.16 -6.99
C ALA A 557 31.25 4.33 -5.66
N ARG A 558 30.93 3.55 -4.62
CA ARG A 558 31.62 3.56 -3.33
C ARG A 558 32.92 2.79 -3.31
N GLY A 559 33.12 1.84 -4.21
CA GLY A 559 34.21 0.85 -4.13
C GLY A 559 34.01 -0.20 -3.04
N GLU A 560 32.78 -0.41 -2.62
CA GLU A 560 32.35 -1.41 -1.64
C GLU A 560 31.19 -2.25 -2.18
N THR A 561 31.14 -3.53 -1.78
CA THR A 561 30.03 -4.40 -2.13
C THR A 561 28.82 -4.14 -1.23
N ARG A 562 27.65 -4.64 -1.64
CA ARG A 562 26.44 -4.77 -0.84
C ARG A 562 25.90 -3.48 -0.24
N THR A 563 25.21 -2.72 -1.06
CA THR A 563 24.36 -1.61 -0.61
C THR A 563 23.07 -2.14 0.00
N VAL A 564 22.69 -1.64 1.19
CA VAL A 564 21.44 -1.98 1.89
C VAL A 564 20.49 -0.79 1.77
N PRO A 565 19.50 -0.82 0.88
CA PRO A 565 18.57 0.27 0.70
C PRO A 565 17.54 0.33 1.83
N SER A 566 16.92 1.50 2.04
CA SER A 566 15.79 1.69 2.93
C SER A 566 14.86 2.77 2.41
N ILE A 567 13.57 2.57 2.64
CA ILE A 567 12.54 3.55 2.34
C ILE A 567 12.27 4.51 3.51
N ILE A 568 12.84 4.24 4.68
CA ILE A 568 12.67 5.05 5.88
C ILE A 568 13.80 6.07 6.00
N HIS A 569 13.42 7.32 6.24
CA HIS A 569 14.37 8.39 6.53
C HIS A 569 14.84 8.32 7.99
N SER A 570 16.14 8.30 8.21
CA SER A 570 16.76 8.35 9.54
C SER A 570 17.98 9.26 9.54
N LYS A 571 17.95 10.26 10.40
CA LYS A 571 19.08 11.18 10.61
C LYS A 571 20.32 10.48 11.22
N GLU A 572 20.11 9.32 11.84
CA GLU A 572 21.16 8.54 12.50
C GLU A 572 21.80 7.51 11.56
N ARG A 573 21.31 7.40 10.34
CA ARG A 573 21.78 6.41 9.38
C ARG A 573 23.16 6.82 8.88
N THR A 574 24.18 6.33 9.56
CA THR A 574 25.58 6.47 9.11
C THR A 574 25.82 5.53 7.94
N GLY A 575 26.55 5.99 6.92
CA GLY A 575 26.73 5.31 5.64
C GLY A 575 27.48 3.98 5.63
N ARG A 576 27.49 3.23 6.74
CA ARG A 576 28.01 1.86 6.76
C ARG A 576 26.89 0.88 6.50
N HIS A 577 26.91 0.32 5.30
CA HIS A 577 26.01 -0.77 4.93
C HIS A 577 26.44 -2.06 5.62
N VAL A 578 25.52 -2.70 6.34
CA VAL A 578 25.78 -3.95 7.07
C VAL A 578 26.24 -5.03 6.09
N GLY A 579 27.40 -5.64 6.35
CA GLY A 579 27.99 -6.65 5.49
C GLY A 579 28.65 -6.11 4.22
N ALA A 580 28.85 -4.78 4.09
CA ALA A 580 29.67 -4.22 3.03
C ALA A 580 31.15 -4.56 3.24
N GLU A 581 31.80 -4.93 2.17
CA GLU A 581 33.23 -5.22 2.12
C GLU A 581 33.87 -4.38 1.00
N PRO A 582 35.18 -4.06 1.08
CA PRO A 582 35.88 -3.46 -0.05
C PRO A 582 35.62 -4.28 -1.32
N ILE A 583 35.46 -3.62 -2.45
CA ILE A 583 35.18 -4.28 -3.74
C ILE A 583 36.31 -5.24 -4.13
N GLY A 584 37.51 -5.01 -3.61
CA GLY A 584 38.67 -5.90 -3.80
C GLY A 584 39.40 -5.67 -5.14
N LEU A 585 39.25 -4.50 -5.72
CA LEU A 585 40.03 -3.98 -6.85
C LEU A 585 41.07 -2.98 -6.32
N ASN A 586 42.22 -2.89 -6.98
CA ASN A 586 43.16 -1.78 -6.71
C ASN A 586 42.62 -0.47 -7.29
N ALA A 587 43.31 0.67 -7.01
CA ALA A 587 42.87 1.99 -7.45
C ALA A 587 42.75 2.09 -8.96
N ASP A 588 43.76 1.64 -9.72
CA ASP A 588 43.77 1.70 -11.19
C ASP A 588 42.64 0.88 -11.81
N GLN A 589 42.38 -0.32 -11.27
CA GLN A 589 41.29 -1.20 -11.72
C GLN A 589 39.91 -0.58 -11.47
N LEU A 590 39.72 0.03 -10.28
CA LEU A 590 38.46 0.69 -9.92
C LEU A 590 38.25 1.95 -10.74
N ASP A 591 39.30 2.74 -10.97
CA ASP A 591 39.24 3.96 -11.75
C ASP A 591 38.99 3.65 -13.24
N ALA A 592 39.59 2.59 -13.78
CA ALA A 592 39.31 2.13 -15.13
C ALA A 592 37.86 1.62 -15.29
N LEU A 593 37.32 0.92 -14.29
CA LEU A 593 35.93 0.46 -14.28
C LEU A 593 34.95 1.68 -14.27
N ARG A 594 35.21 2.66 -13.42
CA ARG A 594 34.45 3.91 -13.34
C ARG A 594 34.60 4.77 -14.58
N GLY A 595 35.83 4.90 -15.10
CA GLY A 595 36.13 5.60 -16.32
C GLY A 595 35.40 5.04 -17.54
N GLY A 596 35.37 3.74 -17.70
CA GLY A 596 34.61 3.09 -18.76
C GLY A 596 33.10 3.32 -18.66
N MET A 597 32.55 3.37 -17.43
CA MET A 597 31.14 3.76 -17.21
C MET A 597 30.89 5.23 -17.55
N LEU A 598 31.82 6.14 -17.26
CA LEU A 598 31.75 7.55 -17.66
C LEU A 598 31.78 7.68 -19.19
N ARG A 599 32.72 7.01 -19.85
CA ARG A 599 32.83 7.02 -21.34
C ARG A 599 31.58 6.45 -22.01
N CYS A 600 30.89 5.49 -21.38
CA CYS A 600 29.61 4.98 -21.89
C CYS A 600 28.58 6.11 -22.06
N VAL A 601 28.58 7.10 -21.16
CA VAL A 601 27.68 8.27 -21.22
C VAL A 601 28.22 9.38 -22.11
N GLU A 602 29.53 9.65 -22.07
CA GLU A 602 30.11 10.77 -22.84
C GLU A 602 30.12 10.49 -24.34
N GLU A 603 30.53 9.31 -24.78
CA GLU A 603 30.73 8.95 -26.16
C GLU A 603 30.16 7.61 -26.60
N GLY A 604 29.75 6.77 -25.62
CA GLY A 604 29.31 5.40 -25.85
C GLY A 604 27.83 5.23 -26.07
N THR A 605 27.32 4.07 -25.64
CA THR A 605 25.93 3.63 -25.86
C THR A 605 24.87 4.47 -25.15
N ALA A 606 25.25 5.24 -24.12
CA ALA A 606 24.35 6.15 -23.38
C ALA A 606 24.48 7.63 -23.79
N ARG A 607 25.20 7.99 -24.85
CA ARG A 607 25.48 9.39 -25.26
C ARG A 607 24.22 10.26 -25.36
N VAL A 608 23.10 9.70 -25.76
CA VAL A 608 21.80 10.41 -25.85
C VAL A 608 21.34 10.97 -24.50
N ALA A 609 21.73 10.34 -23.39
CA ALA A 609 21.36 10.74 -22.06
C ALA A 609 22.38 11.67 -21.37
N ARG A 610 23.44 12.10 -22.06
CA ARG A 610 24.44 13.02 -21.52
C ARG A 610 23.80 14.32 -21.01
N ILE A 611 24.31 14.82 -19.88
CA ILE A 611 23.85 16.07 -19.25
C ILE A 611 25.01 17.07 -19.25
N PRO A 612 24.88 18.20 -19.96
CA PRO A 612 25.88 19.26 -19.89
C PRO A 612 26.03 19.79 -18.46
N GLY A 613 27.26 19.87 -17.95
CA GLY A 613 27.54 20.37 -16.61
C GLY A 613 27.36 19.37 -15.48
N LEU A 614 26.95 18.14 -15.77
CA LEU A 614 26.90 17.03 -14.80
C LEU A 614 27.48 15.75 -15.40
N PRO A 615 28.84 15.58 -15.37
CA PRO A 615 29.42 14.29 -15.71
C PRO A 615 28.89 13.18 -14.78
N TYR A 616 28.40 12.08 -15.35
CA TYR A 616 27.95 10.94 -14.58
C TYR A 616 28.33 9.64 -15.27
N ALA A 617 28.50 8.59 -14.47
CA ALA A 617 28.87 7.27 -14.95
C ALA A 617 27.64 6.39 -15.14
N GLY A 618 27.59 5.64 -16.23
CA GLY A 618 26.44 4.77 -16.49
C GLY A 618 26.77 3.57 -17.36
N LYS A 619 25.89 2.60 -17.38
CA LYS A 619 25.95 1.43 -18.25
C LYS A 619 24.57 1.09 -18.78
N THR A 620 24.46 1.03 -20.10
CA THR A 620 23.24 0.57 -20.77
C THR A 620 23.18 -0.94 -20.87
N GLY A 621 21.97 -1.46 -20.89
CA GLY A 621 21.69 -2.86 -21.18
C GLY A 621 20.51 -2.99 -22.14
N THR A 622 20.58 -4.01 -22.97
CA THR A 622 19.45 -4.50 -23.74
C THR A 622 19.45 -5.99 -23.58
N SER A 623 18.38 -6.53 -23.00
CA SER A 623 18.25 -7.96 -22.81
C SER A 623 17.01 -8.50 -23.48
N GLU A 624 17.11 -9.75 -23.96
CA GLU A 624 15.99 -10.45 -24.56
C GLU A 624 15.16 -11.12 -23.47
N TYR A 625 13.84 -11.06 -23.62
CA TYR A 625 12.91 -11.82 -22.78
C TYR A 625 11.70 -12.25 -23.61
N PHE A 626 10.95 -13.22 -23.09
CA PHE A 626 9.75 -13.70 -23.76
C PHE A 626 8.51 -13.21 -23.02
N LYS A 627 7.62 -12.52 -23.75
CA LYS A 627 6.34 -12.04 -23.25
C LYS A 627 5.22 -12.75 -24.04
N LYS A 628 4.43 -13.56 -23.35
CA LYS A 628 3.36 -14.38 -23.99
C LYS A 628 3.84 -15.24 -25.15
N GLY A 629 5.09 -15.74 -25.09
CA GLY A 629 5.68 -16.55 -26.14
C GLY A 629 6.36 -15.77 -27.26
N GLU A 630 6.25 -14.45 -27.30
CA GLU A 630 6.90 -13.58 -28.27
C GLU A 630 8.18 -12.97 -27.71
N LYS A 631 9.18 -12.81 -28.55
CA LYS A 631 10.47 -12.21 -28.18
C LYS A 631 10.32 -10.70 -28.09
N ALA A 632 10.70 -10.15 -26.96
CA ALA A 632 10.72 -8.70 -26.71
C ALA A 632 12.06 -8.30 -26.07
N HIS A 633 12.31 -6.99 -25.98
CA HIS A 633 13.55 -6.45 -25.41
C HIS A 633 13.28 -5.64 -24.15
N LEU A 634 14.17 -5.76 -23.18
CA LEU A 634 14.22 -4.89 -21.99
C LEU A 634 15.30 -3.85 -22.22
N ALA A 635 14.95 -2.58 -22.04
CA ALA A 635 15.91 -1.49 -22.02
C ALA A 635 16.33 -1.19 -20.59
N TRP A 636 17.62 -1.27 -20.32
CA TRP A 636 18.20 -0.96 -19.03
C TRP A 636 19.15 0.25 -19.10
N MET A 637 19.18 1.02 -18.02
CA MET A 637 20.25 1.93 -17.70
C MET A 637 20.50 1.97 -16.21
N ILE A 638 21.75 1.77 -15.79
CA ILE A 638 22.21 1.95 -14.42
C ILE A 638 23.32 2.97 -14.39
N GLY A 639 23.51 3.61 -13.26
CA GLY A 639 24.61 4.56 -13.13
C GLY A 639 24.62 5.27 -11.78
N TYR A 640 25.54 6.22 -11.66
CA TYR A 640 25.71 7.07 -10.48
C TYR A 640 26.19 8.47 -10.88
N ALA A 641 25.90 9.44 -10.05
CA ALA A 641 26.25 10.85 -10.28
C ALA A 641 26.64 11.56 -8.97
N PRO A 642 27.51 12.60 -9.04
CA PRO A 642 28.46 12.91 -10.11
C PRO A 642 29.47 11.79 -10.34
N ALA A 643 30.22 11.81 -11.44
CA ALA A 643 31.20 10.77 -11.75
C ALA A 643 32.43 10.79 -10.83
N ASP A 644 32.88 11.99 -10.46
CA ASP A 644 34.07 12.26 -9.64
C ASP A 644 33.82 12.19 -8.14
N ASN A 645 32.65 12.62 -7.67
CA ASN A 645 32.24 12.54 -6.27
C ASN A 645 30.82 12.00 -6.17
N PRO A 646 30.65 10.68 -6.27
CA PRO A 646 29.34 10.06 -6.37
C PRO A 646 28.47 10.27 -5.13
N VAL A 647 27.23 10.69 -5.32
CA VAL A 647 26.23 10.93 -4.27
C VAL A 647 24.99 10.07 -4.46
N VAL A 648 24.53 9.91 -5.71
CA VAL A 648 23.34 9.11 -6.01
C VAL A 648 23.65 8.04 -7.03
N ALA A 649 22.94 6.91 -6.90
CA ALA A 649 22.92 5.85 -7.91
C ALA A 649 21.49 5.60 -8.38
N PHE A 650 21.34 5.09 -9.58
CA PHE A 650 20.04 4.85 -10.19
C PHE A 650 20.01 3.60 -11.06
N ALA A 651 18.81 3.11 -11.27
CA ALA A 651 18.50 2.11 -12.29
C ALA A 651 17.16 2.43 -12.95
N VAL A 652 17.11 2.28 -14.27
CA VAL A 652 15.88 2.41 -15.08
C VAL A 652 15.73 1.16 -15.91
N LEU A 653 14.51 0.63 -15.93
CA LEU A 653 14.08 -0.52 -16.74
C LEU A 653 12.84 -0.16 -17.53
N VAL A 654 12.80 -0.55 -18.81
CA VAL A 654 11.60 -0.46 -19.65
C VAL A 654 11.34 -1.79 -20.31
N GLU A 655 10.12 -2.32 -20.14
CA GLU A 655 9.66 -3.52 -20.88
C GLU A 655 9.20 -3.10 -22.27
N GLY A 656 9.98 -3.39 -23.29
CA GLY A 656 9.58 -3.19 -24.67
C GLY A 656 8.48 -4.15 -25.11
N GLN A 657 7.91 -3.86 -26.27
CA GLN A 657 6.99 -4.77 -26.97
C GLN A 657 7.67 -5.34 -28.20
N THR A 658 7.09 -6.38 -28.81
CA THR A 658 7.62 -7.08 -29.97
C THR A 658 7.96 -6.13 -31.13
N ASP A 659 7.15 -5.09 -31.32
CA ASP A 659 7.29 -4.10 -32.40
C ASP A 659 7.99 -2.80 -31.99
N THR A 660 8.47 -2.69 -30.74
CA THR A 660 9.13 -1.47 -30.26
C THR A 660 10.64 -1.57 -30.41
N ASN A 661 11.24 -0.53 -31.01
CA ASN A 661 12.69 -0.37 -31.08
C ASN A 661 13.24 0.08 -29.72
N THR A 662 13.27 -0.86 -28.74
CA THR A 662 13.55 -0.61 -27.33
C THR A 662 15.04 -0.89 -27.05
N TRP A 663 15.82 0.18 -26.83
CA TRP A 663 17.26 0.13 -26.56
C TRP A 663 17.61 0.87 -25.26
N GLY A 664 18.53 0.35 -24.48
CA GLY A 664 18.92 0.90 -23.19
C GLY A 664 19.19 2.42 -23.24
N GLY A 665 20.12 2.86 -24.08
CA GLY A 665 20.48 4.27 -24.17
C GLY A 665 19.36 5.18 -24.68
N LYS A 666 18.60 4.74 -25.70
CA LYS A 666 17.55 5.54 -26.35
C LYS A 666 16.23 5.56 -25.57
N THR A 667 15.93 4.50 -24.82
CA THR A 667 14.63 4.34 -24.13
C THR A 667 14.74 4.59 -22.63
N ALA A 668 15.70 3.96 -21.94
CA ALA A 668 15.90 4.14 -20.50
C ALA A 668 16.74 5.39 -20.16
N GLY A 669 17.66 5.75 -21.05
CA GLY A 669 18.54 6.92 -20.87
C GLY A 669 17.82 8.25 -20.63
N PRO A 670 16.80 8.64 -21.43
CA PRO A 670 16.07 9.88 -21.21
C PRO A 670 15.38 9.99 -19.84
N VAL A 671 14.91 8.86 -19.28
CA VAL A 671 14.34 8.83 -17.93
C VAL A 671 15.42 9.08 -16.88
N ALA A 672 16.56 8.40 -16.98
CA ALA A 672 17.70 8.64 -16.10
C ALA A 672 18.17 10.10 -16.16
N LYS A 673 18.21 10.69 -17.35
CA LYS A 673 18.54 12.10 -17.56
C LYS A 673 17.57 13.02 -16.80
N GLU A 674 16.26 12.84 -16.93
CA GLU A 674 15.24 13.66 -16.25
C GLU A 674 15.34 13.55 -14.72
N MET A 675 15.59 12.34 -14.22
CA MET A 675 15.83 12.12 -12.78
C MET A 675 17.04 12.92 -12.29
N LEU A 676 18.16 12.85 -13.00
CA LEU A 676 19.41 13.52 -12.60
C LEU A 676 19.33 15.04 -12.81
N GLU A 677 18.71 15.54 -13.86
CA GLU A 677 18.49 16.97 -14.10
C GLU A 677 17.60 17.61 -13.01
N THR A 678 16.66 16.85 -12.45
CA THR A 678 15.84 17.31 -11.32
C THR A 678 16.61 17.23 -10.00
N TRP A 679 17.36 16.17 -9.78
CA TRP A 679 18.13 15.97 -8.54
C TRP A 679 19.28 16.97 -8.40
N TRP A 680 20.02 17.26 -9.46
CA TRP A 680 21.26 18.03 -9.40
C TRP A 680 21.12 19.44 -8.79
N PRO A 681 20.18 20.30 -9.22
CA PRO A 681 19.96 21.60 -8.60
C PRO A 681 19.61 21.52 -7.11
N ILE A 682 18.89 20.45 -6.69
CA ILE A 682 18.54 20.22 -5.28
C ILE A 682 19.80 19.93 -4.48
N ALA A 683 20.67 19.06 -4.98
CA ALA A 683 21.92 18.70 -4.33
C ALA A 683 22.90 19.87 -4.21
N VAL A 684 23.05 20.66 -5.29
CA VAL A 684 23.91 21.87 -5.29
C VAL A 684 23.44 22.88 -4.24
N LYS A 685 22.13 23.11 -4.16
CA LYS A 685 21.56 24.04 -3.17
C LYS A 685 21.78 23.55 -1.74
N ALA A 686 21.57 22.27 -1.48
CA ALA A 686 21.78 21.68 -0.14
C ALA A 686 23.23 21.87 0.31
N ASN A 687 24.21 21.60 -0.56
CA ASN A 687 25.63 21.80 -0.26
C ASN A 687 25.99 23.29 0.00
N GLN A 688 25.35 24.23 -0.68
CA GLN A 688 25.56 25.66 -0.44
C GLN A 688 25.02 26.10 0.92
N ASP A 689 23.82 25.60 1.30
CA ASP A 689 23.19 25.88 2.59
C ASP A 689 23.99 25.30 3.77
N GLU A 690 24.58 24.11 3.63
CA GLU A 690 25.46 23.51 4.63
C GLU A 690 26.77 24.30 4.81
N ASN A 691 27.43 24.65 3.71
CA ASN A 691 28.67 25.45 3.74
C ASN A 691 28.44 26.85 4.32
N SER A 692 27.24 27.42 4.18
CA SER A 692 26.88 28.71 4.76
C SER A 692 26.66 28.67 6.27
N LYS A 693 26.36 27.49 6.83
CA LYS A 693 26.12 27.25 8.27
C LYS A 693 27.36 26.78 9.01
N ALA A 694 28.44 26.38 8.30
CA ALA A 694 29.69 26.02 8.95
C ALA A 694 30.28 27.25 9.65
N PRO A 695 30.63 27.19 10.94
CA PRO A 695 31.25 28.32 11.64
C PRO A 695 32.61 28.65 10.96
N ARG A 696 32.79 29.93 10.62
CA ARG A 696 34.05 30.48 10.12
C ARG A 696 35.12 30.46 11.21
#